data_d621c0af4ea888d53befa2757aadee4b
#
_entry.id   d621c0af4ea888d53befa2757aadee4b
#
_cell.length_a   1.000
_cell.length_b   1.000
_cell.length_c   1.000
_cell.angle_alpha   90.00
_cell.angle_beta   90.00
_cell.angle_gamma   90.00
#
_symmetry.space_group_name_H-M   'P 1'
#
loop_
_entity.id
_entity.type
_entity.pdbx_description
1 polymer ?
#
loop_
_entity_poly.entity_id
_entity_poly.type
_entity_poly.pdbx_seq_one_letter_code
_entity_poly.pdbx_strand_id
1 'polypeptide(L)'
;MKTVLLTGANGFVGAQIARHLLKNKDVTILALIRADNDEEATRRLTREWWDWPELVNSIGTNVKVVCGDVCSQNLALKEPDYIRLVESVTHIIHTAADWRLVSLDEIRKTNVQGTANVLEVAKKANNHHHFERFSHISTAYVAGGRTGQVSETELTHKFGFITNYERSKYEGELLIHAAKTELPVSIFRPSMIVGDSQTGAIKTFNTFYYPIKLYLTGKRRFMPVGRSLRINIIPVDYVAEAVTELTFNQNAVGLTFHLVAPHQTLITVGKMLDFLRKWAKTELGIKLPRPICIPMSASGMKAVIKLQRAFQRNPRVSDALIALAPYFSENRQFQRTNSDKLLGNYNPVWTEILPRLLNYAVYNGFLHRSDRTVHEQALFRLGSRSYPITYYDLFESHAVKKTAAEMRNDILAAAGALQSLGVKAGDRVALTGLNSTRYFATDMAIGLIGAVSVPLYYTAPPTDINSILHSSGSKIFFVGMPSLLAHTNELSQDVQIISICRGPLPPQKPHRKVDSWEEFLSKGAGIKTALKAPVGFDDTATLRYSSGTTGTPKGAIFRHDNLRYMAESIVSIMPWRERNHKGCYLSFLPMGHVVEGILATFSPYYVPAPVDIYFLEDFRKLQTELPNVRPNIFFSVPRIYEKIWEVLGKNPLGSFYMKTRNRLLKRLIRRTLRNLVLKRAGLNRCAQLIAGSASCDEGLLQNYRELGVEIHNAYGLTEAPLVTMNRLGRNRIGTVGEPMPLTQIKIAEDGEIMVKGPQVTVGYFDKSLEPPVRDGWLMTGDVGKLTDEGSLVIYGRKKELIKTSYGKCIYSGKIEGMIRELPEVTEAMLVGESKPYCSALAWVDKEHYGQATFLAIDKAFEEMNRILSNPEKIKKWALLVNTLSIENGDLTPNLKLKRLVISQKYAKIIDSLYTGDQPEGDVHIGGVEKPGG
;
A
#
# COMPACT_ATOMS: atom_id res chain seq x y z
N MET A 1 5.89 36.55 6.76
CA MET A 1 6.02 35.11 6.59
C MET A 1 6.31 34.50 7.98
N LYS A 2 5.50 33.57 8.44
CA LYS A 2 5.64 33.01 9.79
C LYS A 2 6.52 31.77 9.75
N THR A 3 7.57 31.76 10.57
CA THR A 3 8.49 30.61 10.68
C THR A 3 8.20 29.85 11.97
N VAL A 4 7.72 28.61 11.86
CA VAL A 4 7.31 27.77 12.99
C VAL A 4 8.31 26.66 13.23
N LEU A 5 9.03 26.67 14.34
CA LEU A 5 9.80 25.51 14.78
C LEU A 5 8.83 24.47 15.37
N LEU A 6 8.74 23.31 14.75
CA LEU A 6 7.91 22.21 15.21
C LEU A 6 8.80 21.07 15.72
N THR A 7 8.84 20.88 17.03
CA THR A 7 9.50 19.70 17.62
C THR A 7 8.53 18.55 17.69
N GLY A 8 9.01 17.31 17.57
CA GLY A 8 8.13 16.14 17.53
C GLY A 8 7.27 16.02 16.25
N ALA A 9 7.69 16.67 15.16
CA ALA A 9 6.99 16.65 13.86
C ALA A 9 6.76 15.24 13.29
N ASN A 10 7.62 14.29 13.62
CA ASN A 10 7.51 12.88 13.25
C ASN A 10 6.56 12.07 14.16
N GLY A 11 6.04 12.66 15.24
CA GLY A 11 5.04 12.07 16.13
C GLY A 11 3.62 12.17 15.57
N PHE A 12 2.67 11.43 16.18
CA PHE A 12 1.27 11.42 15.72
C PHE A 12 0.62 12.81 15.79
N VAL A 13 0.72 13.50 16.92
CA VAL A 13 0.16 14.85 17.12
C VAL A 13 0.89 15.89 16.28
N GLY A 14 2.24 15.84 16.27
CA GLY A 14 3.05 16.78 15.49
C GLY A 14 2.80 16.70 13.99
N ALA A 15 2.61 15.50 13.43
CA ALA A 15 2.24 15.33 12.03
C ALA A 15 0.86 15.92 11.71
N GLN A 16 -0.13 15.77 12.58
CA GLN A 16 -1.45 16.39 12.40
C GLN A 16 -1.39 17.92 12.50
N ILE A 17 -0.61 18.46 13.44
CA ILE A 17 -0.35 19.91 13.51
C ILE A 17 0.33 20.41 12.24
N ALA A 18 1.35 19.72 11.73
CA ALA A 18 2.00 20.07 10.47
C ALA A 18 1.00 20.14 9.30
N ARG A 19 0.07 19.18 9.21
CA ARG A 19 -1.01 19.19 8.19
C ARG A 19 -1.92 20.42 8.30
N HIS A 20 -2.27 20.83 9.52
CA HIS A 20 -3.08 22.03 9.74
C HIS A 20 -2.30 23.30 9.45
N LEU A 21 -1.03 23.40 9.82
CA LEU A 21 -0.15 24.53 9.51
C LEU A 21 -0.01 24.74 8.00
N LEU A 22 0.14 23.68 7.21
CA LEU A 22 0.28 23.73 5.76
C LEU A 22 -0.98 24.19 4.99
N LYS A 23 -2.13 24.29 5.66
CA LYS A 23 -3.32 24.95 5.07
C LYS A 23 -3.07 26.45 4.86
N ASN A 24 -2.20 27.04 5.68
CA ASN A 24 -1.77 28.44 5.53
C ASN A 24 -0.49 28.51 4.69
N LYS A 25 -0.59 29.16 3.53
CA LYS A 25 0.55 29.31 2.58
C LYS A 25 1.68 30.21 3.09
N ASP A 26 1.40 31.07 4.07
CA ASP A 26 2.37 32.02 4.63
C ASP A 26 3.21 31.43 5.77
N VAL A 27 3.03 30.15 6.06
CA VAL A 27 3.76 29.43 7.11
C VAL A 27 4.88 28.59 6.51
N THR A 28 6.09 28.76 7.05
CA THR A 28 7.23 27.84 6.88
C THR A 28 7.42 27.03 8.15
N ILE A 29 7.47 25.71 8.04
CA ILE A 29 7.72 24.80 9.15
C ILE A 29 9.20 24.42 9.17
N LEU A 30 9.88 24.62 10.30
CA LEU A 30 11.18 24.05 10.61
C LEU A 30 10.94 22.78 11.44
N ALA A 31 11.03 21.62 10.81
CA ALA A 31 10.79 20.34 11.48
C ALA A 31 12.08 19.82 12.12
N LEU A 32 12.16 19.87 13.45
CA LEU A 32 13.34 19.37 14.19
C LEU A 32 13.27 17.85 14.30
N ILE A 33 14.26 17.17 13.73
CA ILE A 33 14.31 15.70 13.65
C ILE A 33 15.65 15.18 14.16
N ARG A 34 15.61 14.27 15.12
CA ARG A 34 16.82 13.60 15.65
C ARG A 34 17.36 12.62 14.63
N ALA A 35 18.58 12.88 14.14
CA ALA A 35 19.33 12.04 13.21
C ALA A 35 20.83 12.39 13.27
N ASP A 36 21.67 11.62 12.57
CA ASP A 36 23.12 11.86 12.52
C ASP A 36 23.52 12.95 11.53
N ASN A 37 22.66 13.21 10.52
CA ASN A 37 22.86 14.25 9.50
C ASN A 37 21.53 14.65 8.83
N ASP A 38 21.57 15.73 8.00
CA ASP A 38 20.38 16.30 7.36
C ASP A 38 19.70 15.33 6.36
N GLU A 39 20.48 14.52 5.66
CA GLU A 39 19.94 13.53 4.73
C GLU A 39 19.16 12.46 5.48
N GLU A 40 19.71 11.94 6.56
CA GLU A 40 19.03 10.97 7.43
C GLU A 40 17.79 11.58 8.10
N ALA A 41 17.87 12.82 8.58
CA ALA A 41 16.74 13.54 9.16
C ALA A 41 15.58 13.66 8.15
N THR A 42 15.91 14.05 6.92
CA THR A 42 14.94 14.15 5.82
C THR A 42 14.34 12.79 5.48
N ARG A 43 15.17 11.77 5.34
CA ARG A 43 14.74 10.38 5.08
C ARG A 43 13.83 9.88 6.21
N ARG A 44 14.19 10.13 7.46
CA ARG A 44 13.41 9.74 8.64
C ARG A 44 12.05 10.44 8.66
N LEU A 45 12.00 11.74 8.42
CA LEU A 45 10.74 12.48 8.37
C LEU A 45 9.86 12.00 7.22
N THR A 46 10.42 11.84 6.02
CA THR A 46 9.73 11.30 4.84
C THR A 46 9.15 9.92 5.13
N ARG A 47 9.92 9.05 5.79
CA ARG A 47 9.45 7.72 6.21
C ARG A 47 8.30 7.79 7.19
N GLU A 48 8.33 8.71 8.14
CA GLU A 48 7.26 8.85 9.13
C GLU A 48 6.00 9.51 8.55
N TRP A 49 6.15 10.34 7.53
CA TRP A 49 5.07 11.06 6.84
C TRP A 49 4.61 10.39 5.54
N TRP A 50 5.13 9.22 5.22
CA TRP A 50 4.90 8.55 3.93
C TRP A 50 3.42 8.39 3.58
N ASP A 51 2.53 8.23 4.58
CA ASP A 51 1.07 8.09 4.41
C ASP A 51 0.35 9.43 4.15
N TRP A 52 1.06 10.56 4.18
CA TRP A 52 0.52 11.89 3.91
C TRP A 52 1.29 12.56 2.78
N PRO A 53 0.90 12.29 1.53
CA PRO A 53 1.62 12.83 0.37
C PRO A 53 1.74 14.36 0.37
N GLU A 54 0.73 15.07 0.91
CA GLU A 54 0.76 16.52 1.08
C GLU A 54 1.88 17.00 1.98
N LEU A 55 2.20 16.26 3.04
CA LEU A 55 3.33 16.56 3.93
C LEU A 55 4.67 16.27 3.26
N VAL A 56 4.80 15.09 2.65
CA VAL A 56 6.04 14.69 1.96
C VAL A 56 6.39 15.66 0.83
N ASN A 57 5.39 16.04 0.02
CA ASN A 57 5.57 16.97 -1.09
C ASN A 57 5.91 18.42 -0.65
N SER A 58 5.70 18.75 0.61
CA SER A 58 6.04 20.06 1.17
C SER A 58 7.49 20.13 1.69
N ILE A 59 8.17 18.99 1.86
CA ILE A 59 9.58 18.95 2.29
C ILE A 59 10.45 19.59 1.21
N GLY A 60 11.32 20.51 1.64
CA GLY A 60 12.16 21.31 0.75
C GLY A 60 11.47 22.55 0.15
N THR A 61 10.19 22.78 0.46
CA THR A 61 9.44 23.99 0.09
C THR A 61 8.95 24.71 1.35
N ASN A 62 7.72 24.42 1.79
CA ASN A 62 7.14 24.99 3.01
C ASN A 62 7.60 24.27 4.30
N VAL A 63 8.23 23.10 4.20
CA VAL A 63 8.85 22.38 5.31
C VAL A 63 10.34 22.26 5.08
N LYS A 64 11.12 22.79 6.00
CA LYS A 64 12.57 22.62 6.07
C LYS A 64 12.88 21.65 7.21
N VAL A 65 13.64 20.61 6.92
CA VAL A 65 14.08 19.65 7.94
C VAL A 65 15.32 20.21 8.63
N VAL A 66 15.33 20.18 9.94
CA VAL A 66 16.45 20.59 10.80
C VAL A 66 16.91 19.37 11.55
N CYS A 67 18.16 18.93 11.29
CA CYS A 67 18.76 17.82 12.01
C CYS A 67 19.21 18.28 13.41
N GLY A 68 18.56 17.76 14.48
CA GLY A 68 18.89 18.17 15.84
C GLY A 68 18.14 17.37 16.90
N ASP A 69 18.53 17.52 18.16
CA ASP A 69 17.95 16.77 19.31
C ASP A 69 17.57 17.73 20.44
N VAL A 70 16.30 17.73 20.83
CA VAL A 70 15.82 18.54 21.97
C VAL A 70 16.55 18.21 23.28
N CYS A 71 17.05 17.00 23.45
CA CYS A 71 17.75 16.57 24.66
C CYS A 71 19.16 17.19 24.81
N SER A 72 19.68 17.81 23.76
CA SER A 72 21.05 18.36 23.71
C SER A 72 21.04 19.88 23.78
N GLN A 73 22.13 20.44 24.33
CA GLN A 73 22.35 21.88 24.33
C GLN A 73 22.38 22.43 22.91
N ASN A 74 21.87 23.63 22.68
CA ASN A 74 21.68 24.25 21.36
C ASN A 74 20.98 23.31 20.34
N LEU A 75 20.14 22.37 20.83
CA LEU A 75 19.45 21.36 20.03
C LEU A 75 20.37 20.46 19.19
N ALA A 76 21.64 20.29 19.62
CA ALA A 76 22.71 19.62 18.87
C ALA A 76 23.03 20.25 17.50
N LEU A 77 22.65 21.51 17.27
CA LEU A 77 22.96 22.25 16.05
C LEU A 77 24.36 22.83 16.10
N LYS A 78 25.00 22.93 14.93
CA LYS A 78 26.22 23.72 14.76
C LYS A 78 25.92 25.20 14.98
N GLU A 79 26.90 25.93 15.49
CA GLU A 79 26.72 27.34 15.85
C GLU A 79 26.07 28.19 14.73
N PRO A 80 26.50 28.13 13.45
CA PRO A 80 25.87 28.93 12.39
C PRO A 80 24.41 28.55 12.12
N ASP A 81 24.05 27.26 12.27
CA ASP A 81 22.68 26.77 12.05
C ASP A 81 21.78 27.16 13.22
N TYR A 82 22.33 27.11 14.44
CA TYR A 82 21.64 27.57 15.64
C TYR A 82 21.35 29.09 15.61
N ILE A 83 22.33 29.91 15.21
CA ILE A 83 22.13 31.35 15.03
C ILE A 83 21.02 31.61 14.00
N ARG A 84 21.10 30.97 12.82
CA ARG A 84 20.06 31.12 11.77
C ARG A 84 18.67 30.70 12.26
N LEU A 85 18.59 29.64 13.10
CA LEU A 85 17.33 29.23 13.71
C LEU A 85 16.78 30.34 14.62
N VAL A 86 17.62 30.86 15.53
CA VAL A 86 17.24 31.92 16.48
C VAL A 86 16.80 33.20 15.77
N GLU A 87 17.47 33.59 14.70
CA GLU A 87 17.18 34.81 13.92
C GLU A 87 15.89 34.67 13.08
N SER A 88 15.49 33.45 12.71
CA SER A 88 14.37 33.24 11.77
C SER A 88 13.07 32.77 12.43
N VAL A 89 13.13 32.15 13.60
CA VAL A 89 11.95 31.53 14.22
C VAL A 89 11.04 32.58 14.85
N THR A 90 9.77 32.62 14.41
CA THR A 90 8.75 33.51 14.99
C THR A 90 7.82 32.77 15.97
N HIS A 91 7.63 31.48 15.77
CA HIS A 91 6.75 30.65 16.59
C HIS A 91 7.44 29.30 16.89
N ILE A 92 7.20 28.77 18.07
CA ILE A 92 7.61 27.40 18.44
C ILE A 92 6.38 26.61 18.86
N ILE A 93 6.18 25.43 18.28
CA ILE A 93 5.20 24.46 18.75
C ILE A 93 5.98 23.23 19.26
N HIS A 94 6.01 23.09 20.59
CA HIS A 94 6.78 22.05 21.26
C HIS A 94 5.88 20.85 21.58
N THR A 95 5.92 19.81 20.69
CA THR A 95 5.18 18.57 20.89
C THR A 95 6.06 17.38 21.26
N ALA A 96 7.37 17.53 21.18
CA ALA A 96 8.31 16.45 21.52
C ALA A 96 8.11 16.02 22.97
N ALA A 97 7.80 14.74 23.18
CA ALA A 97 7.61 14.15 24.48
C ALA A 97 7.92 12.65 24.48
N ASP A 98 8.44 12.14 25.58
CA ASP A 98 8.56 10.71 25.84
C ASP A 98 7.40 10.28 26.75
N TRP A 99 6.61 9.33 26.29
CA TRP A 99 5.45 8.78 27.00
C TRP A 99 5.65 7.31 27.41
N ARG A 100 6.83 6.75 27.19
CA ARG A 100 7.12 5.36 27.55
C ARG A 100 7.04 5.15 29.05
N LEU A 101 6.71 3.94 29.47
CA LEU A 101 6.67 3.53 30.89
C LEU A 101 8.09 3.13 31.36
N VAL A 102 9.00 4.10 31.37
CA VAL A 102 10.39 3.95 31.76
C VAL A 102 10.69 4.69 33.07
N SER A 103 11.95 4.69 33.50
CA SER A 103 12.39 5.42 34.71
C SER A 103 12.10 6.93 34.57
N LEU A 104 11.97 7.59 35.72
CA LEU A 104 11.72 9.05 35.72
C LEU A 104 12.89 9.81 35.11
N ASP A 105 14.12 9.38 35.36
CA ASP A 105 15.32 10.05 34.87
C ASP A 105 15.48 9.95 33.35
N GLU A 106 15.08 8.81 32.74
CA GLU A 106 15.07 8.69 31.28
C GLU A 106 14.03 9.62 30.64
N ILE A 107 12.82 9.67 31.20
CA ILE A 107 11.74 10.46 30.63
C ILE A 107 11.95 11.97 30.83
N ARG A 108 12.63 12.40 31.91
CA ARG A 108 13.03 13.77 32.16
C ARG A 108 13.96 14.35 31.10
N LYS A 109 14.82 13.52 30.48
CA LYS A 109 15.73 13.97 29.42
C LYS A 109 14.96 14.66 28.29
N THR A 110 13.84 14.07 27.86
CA THR A 110 13.01 14.67 26.79
C THR A 110 12.01 15.69 27.35
N ASN A 111 11.27 15.32 28.42
CA ASN A 111 10.10 16.11 28.83
C ASN A 111 10.46 17.34 29.68
N VAL A 112 11.60 17.33 30.36
CA VAL A 112 12.05 18.44 31.20
C VAL A 112 13.27 19.13 30.58
N GLN A 113 14.39 18.43 30.39
CA GLN A 113 15.59 19.01 29.81
C GLN A 113 15.36 19.44 28.37
N GLY A 114 14.65 18.61 27.57
CA GLY A 114 14.28 18.98 26.20
C GLY A 114 13.41 20.21 26.14
N THR A 115 12.43 20.35 27.04
CA THR A 115 11.61 21.57 27.18
C THR A 115 12.47 22.78 27.53
N ALA A 116 13.42 22.66 28.46
CA ALA A 116 14.34 23.73 28.83
C ALA A 116 15.20 24.19 27.64
N ASN A 117 15.78 23.26 26.89
CA ASN A 117 16.61 23.57 25.72
C ASN A 117 15.84 24.28 24.61
N VAL A 118 14.57 23.89 24.35
CA VAL A 118 13.71 24.55 23.35
C VAL A 118 13.26 25.92 23.85
N LEU A 119 13.08 26.09 25.16
CA LEU A 119 12.74 27.38 25.79
C LEU A 119 13.89 28.39 25.65
N GLU A 120 15.15 27.95 25.76
CA GLU A 120 16.32 28.78 25.51
C GLU A 120 16.39 29.34 24.08
N VAL A 121 15.96 28.54 23.07
CA VAL A 121 15.82 29.05 21.69
C VAL A 121 14.81 30.20 21.64
N ALA A 122 13.67 30.06 22.31
CA ALA A 122 12.64 31.11 22.35
C ALA A 122 13.14 32.38 23.03
N LYS A 123 13.85 32.27 24.16
CA LYS A 123 14.45 33.40 24.87
C LYS A 123 15.46 34.16 24.00
N LYS A 124 16.37 33.44 23.35
CA LYS A 124 17.33 34.04 22.44
C LYS A 124 16.66 34.69 21.24
N ALA A 125 15.65 34.04 20.64
CA ALA A 125 14.89 34.61 19.54
C ALA A 125 14.16 35.90 19.97
N ASN A 126 13.54 35.92 21.15
CA ASN A 126 12.85 37.09 21.70
C ASN A 126 13.79 38.26 22.00
N ASN A 127 15.06 38.00 22.31
CA ASN A 127 16.11 39.02 22.49
C ASN A 127 16.63 39.56 21.15
N HIS A 128 16.56 38.76 20.07
CA HIS A 128 17.04 39.14 18.75
C HIS A 128 16.00 39.92 17.90
N HIS A 129 14.70 39.48 18.00
CA HIS A 129 13.62 40.04 17.22
C HIS A 129 12.28 39.83 17.93
N HIS A 130 11.19 40.28 17.33
CA HIS A 130 9.85 40.06 17.86
C HIS A 130 9.45 38.57 17.72
N PHE A 131 9.60 37.77 18.80
CA PHE A 131 9.14 36.40 18.91
C PHE A 131 7.66 36.40 19.30
N GLU A 132 6.82 35.72 18.49
CA GLU A 132 5.35 35.85 18.60
C GLU A 132 4.71 34.81 19.51
N ARG A 133 5.25 33.54 19.55
CA ARG A 133 4.58 32.50 20.35
C ARG A 133 5.44 31.29 20.69
N PHE A 134 5.39 30.86 21.94
CA PHE A 134 5.78 29.52 22.42
C PHE A 134 4.55 28.72 22.79
N SER A 135 4.17 27.73 22.01
CA SER A 135 3.05 26.80 22.21
C SER A 135 3.54 25.49 22.80
N HIS A 136 3.25 25.23 24.07
CA HIS A 136 3.68 24.01 24.77
C HIS A 136 2.55 22.98 24.85
N ILE A 137 2.79 21.79 24.33
CA ILE A 137 1.85 20.68 24.45
C ILE A 137 2.15 19.91 25.72
N SER A 138 1.31 20.12 26.74
CA SER A 138 1.32 19.41 28.03
C SER A 138 0.29 18.27 28.02
N THR A 139 -0.35 18.00 29.12
CA THR A 139 -1.46 17.03 29.26
C THR A 139 -2.43 17.49 30.37
N ALA A 140 -3.72 17.22 30.25
CA ALA A 140 -4.68 17.47 31.32
C ALA A 140 -4.34 16.67 32.60
N TYR A 141 -3.60 15.59 32.44
CA TYR A 141 -3.21 14.70 33.55
C TYR A 141 -2.06 15.22 34.43
N VAL A 142 -1.50 16.42 34.16
CA VAL A 142 -0.63 17.12 35.13
C VAL A 142 -1.35 17.42 36.47
N ALA A 143 -2.69 17.33 36.48
CA ALA A 143 -3.52 17.37 37.67
C ALA A 143 -3.24 16.23 38.65
N GLY A 144 -2.52 15.21 38.26
CA GLY A 144 -2.14 14.06 39.10
C GLY A 144 -3.36 13.31 39.66
N GLY A 145 -3.31 12.91 40.93
CA GLY A 145 -4.37 12.20 41.65
C GLY A 145 -5.57 13.08 42.11
N ARG A 146 -5.69 14.30 41.59
CA ARG A 146 -6.82 15.19 41.96
C ARG A 146 -8.17 14.63 41.46
N THR A 147 -9.18 14.81 42.27
CA THR A 147 -10.60 14.54 41.96
C THR A 147 -11.43 15.84 41.96
N GLY A 148 -12.63 15.78 41.35
CA GLY A 148 -13.52 16.93 41.23
C GLY A 148 -13.12 17.93 40.16
N GLN A 149 -13.38 19.20 40.33
CA GLN A 149 -13.11 20.26 39.34
C GLN A 149 -11.60 20.58 39.26
N VAL A 150 -11.08 20.67 38.04
CA VAL A 150 -9.69 21.05 37.72
C VAL A 150 -9.73 22.29 36.84
N SER A 151 -9.15 23.40 37.33
CA SER A 151 -9.06 24.65 36.58
C SER A 151 -7.91 24.64 35.57
N GLU A 152 -8.05 25.38 34.46
CA GLU A 152 -6.97 25.63 33.49
C GLU A 152 -5.82 26.44 34.13
N THR A 153 -6.10 27.24 35.16
CA THR A 153 -5.07 28.02 35.85
C THR A 153 -4.30 27.24 36.91
N GLU A 154 -4.81 26.07 37.30
CA GLU A 154 -4.23 25.29 38.41
C GLU A 154 -3.05 24.44 37.92
N LEU A 155 -1.93 24.54 38.63
CA LEU A 155 -0.77 23.65 38.48
C LEU A 155 -0.22 23.32 39.88
N THR A 156 -0.51 22.11 40.38
CA THR A 156 -0.11 21.72 41.74
C THR A 156 0.30 20.26 41.84
N HIS A 157 1.24 19.95 42.71
CA HIS A 157 1.71 18.58 42.98
C HIS A 157 1.09 17.97 44.25
N LYS A 158 0.22 18.69 44.93
CA LYS A 158 -0.36 18.30 46.23
C LYS A 158 -1.07 16.93 46.24
N PHE A 159 -1.59 16.52 45.07
CA PHE A 159 -2.31 15.26 44.94
C PHE A 159 -1.44 14.10 44.44
N GLY A 160 -0.13 14.31 44.31
CA GLY A 160 0.79 13.32 43.75
C GLY A 160 0.57 13.04 42.26
N PHE A 161 1.39 12.17 41.72
CA PHE A 161 1.30 11.76 40.32
C PHE A 161 1.08 10.26 40.18
N ILE A 162 0.30 9.86 39.20
CA ILE A 162 -0.04 8.45 38.94
C ILE A 162 1.07 7.76 38.18
N THR A 163 1.71 8.49 37.26
CA THR A 163 2.79 7.98 36.38
C THR A 163 3.98 8.92 36.35
N ASN A 164 5.16 8.39 35.98
CA ASN A 164 6.36 9.19 35.71
C ASN A 164 6.14 10.18 34.57
N TYR A 165 5.30 9.82 33.60
CA TYR A 165 4.91 10.70 32.49
C TYR A 165 4.20 11.97 33.00
N GLU A 166 3.19 11.83 33.82
CA GLU A 166 2.46 12.98 34.41
C GLU A 166 3.41 13.89 35.19
N ARG A 167 4.26 13.29 36.03
CA ARG A 167 5.26 14.00 36.80
C ARG A 167 6.22 14.78 35.91
N SER A 168 6.79 14.14 34.88
CA SER A 168 7.74 14.79 34.00
C SER A 168 7.09 15.92 33.17
N LYS A 169 5.82 15.75 32.73
CA LYS A 169 5.07 16.82 32.04
C LYS A 169 4.76 17.97 32.97
N TYR A 170 4.43 17.71 34.23
CA TYR A 170 4.27 18.74 35.26
C TYR A 170 5.57 19.54 35.46
N GLU A 171 6.71 18.84 35.65
CA GLU A 171 8.01 19.47 35.82
C GLU A 171 8.41 20.31 34.58
N GLY A 172 8.16 19.84 33.36
CA GLY A 172 8.37 20.62 32.14
C GLY A 172 7.44 21.84 32.05
N GLU A 173 6.18 21.71 32.46
CA GLU A 173 5.22 22.82 32.43
C GLU A 173 5.56 23.91 33.46
N LEU A 174 6.19 23.55 34.59
CA LEU A 174 6.72 24.54 35.55
C LEU A 174 7.73 25.47 34.92
N LEU A 175 8.60 24.96 34.03
CA LEU A 175 9.58 25.80 33.31
C LEU A 175 8.86 26.81 32.40
N ILE A 176 7.79 26.38 31.73
CA ILE A 176 7.00 27.25 30.86
C ILE A 176 6.25 28.32 31.70
N HIS A 177 5.70 27.95 32.84
CA HIS A 177 5.05 28.90 33.75
C HIS A 177 6.02 29.97 34.27
N ALA A 178 7.26 29.58 34.58
CA ALA A 178 8.30 30.54 35.00
C ALA A 178 8.66 31.53 33.87
N ALA A 179 8.57 31.08 32.62
CA ALA A 179 8.90 31.93 31.45
C ALA A 179 7.75 32.84 30.98
N LYS A 180 6.56 32.79 31.59
CA LYS A 180 5.40 33.60 31.16
C LYS A 180 5.61 35.11 31.24
N THR A 181 6.50 35.55 32.11
CA THR A 181 6.84 36.98 32.30
C THR A 181 7.80 37.50 31.22
N GLU A 182 8.55 36.60 30.59
CA GLU A 182 9.59 36.94 29.61
C GLU A 182 9.16 36.64 28.16
N LEU A 183 8.25 35.66 27.98
CA LEU A 183 7.87 35.12 26.68
C LEU A 183 6.37 35.04 26.46
N PRO A 184 5.88 35.24 25.23
CA PRO A 184 4.48 35.04 24.86
C PRO A 184 4.16 33.54 24.76
N VAL A 185 3.85 32.90 25.88
CA VAL A 185 3.60 31.44 25.94
C VAL A 185 2.11 31.12 25.93
N SER A 186 1.77 29.93 25.35
CA SER A 186 0.46 29.27 25.50
C SER A 186 0.66 27.80 25.85
N ILE A 187 -0.17 27.29 26.76
CA ILE A 187 -0.06 25.90 27.24
C ILE A 187 -1.32 25.14 26.85
N PHE A 188 -1.14 23.96 26.24
CA PHE A 188 -2.22 23.10 25.79
C PHE A 188 -2.21 21.80 26.58
N ARG A 189 -3.31 21.47 27.26
CA ARG A 189 -3.48 20.28 28.06
C ARG A 189 -4.54 19.36 27.46
N PRO A 190 -4.21 18.55 26.45
CA PRO A 190 -5.13 17.57 25.92
C PRO A 190 -5.40 16.45 26.93
N SER A 191 -6.63 15.90 26.92
CA SER A 191 -6.96 14.63 27.56
C SER A 191 -6.44 13.44 26.75
N MET A 192 -6.98 12.24 26.95
CA MET A 192 -6.57 11.06 26.22
C MET A 192 -6.90 11.20 24.72
N ILE A 193 -5.88 11.44 23.90
CA ILE A 193 -6.03 11.65 22.47
C ILE A 193 -6.39 10.30 21.81
N VAL A 194 -7.48 10.28 21.03
CA VAL A 194 -7.91 9.15 20.21
C VAL A 194 -7.71 9.44 18.73
N GLY A 195 -8.12 8.54 17.85
CA GLY A 195 -8.03 8.73 16.40
C GLY A 195 -8.82 9.93 15.89
N ASP A 196 -8.67 10.19 14.60
CA ASP A 196 -9.34 11.26 13.86
C ASP A 196 -10.86 11.09 13.90
N SER A 197 -11.61 12.18 14.15
CA SER A 197 -13.07 12.14 14.35
C SER A 197 -13.85 11.75 13.09
N GLN A 198 -13.30 12.03 11.90
CA GLN A 198 -13.95 11.77 10.62
C GLN A 198 -13.64 10.37 10.08
N THR A 199 -12.41 9.91 10.25
CA THR A 199 -11.92 8.66 9.67
C THR A 199 -11.71 7.55 10.69
N GLY A 200 -11.61 7.88 11.97
CA GLY A 200 -11.22 6.96 13.05
C GLY A 200 -9.74 6.63 13.09
N ALA A 201 -8.97 7.13 12.14
CA ALA A 201 -7.59 6.72 11.93
C ALA A 201 -6.65 7.19 13.04
N ILE A 202 -5.78 6.27 13.48
CA ILE A 202 -4.78 6.50 14.51
C ILE A 202 -3.48 5.80 14.11
N LYS A 203 -2.33 6.47 14.33
CA LYS A 203 -1.02 5.91 13.99
C LYS A 203 -0.58 4.81 14.95
N THR A 204 -0.88 5.00 16.25
CA THR A 204 -0.54 4.04 17.30
C THR A 204 -1.71 3.89 18.25
N PHE A 205 -2.23 2.67 18.39
CA PHE A 205 -3.32 2.38 19.34
C PHE A 205 -2.84 2.55 20.76
N ASN A 206 -3.58 3.37 21.51
CA ASN A 206 -3.23 3.76 22.88
C ASN A 206 -4.17 3.15 23.94
N THR A 207 -4.05 3.69 25.12
CA THR A 207 -4.78 3.36 26.37
C THR A 207 -6.28 3.14 26.18
N PHE A 208 -6.95 3.89 25.32
CA PHE A 208 -8.39 3.78 25.07
C PHE A 208 -8.79 2.44 24.45
N TYR A 209 -7.98 1.93 23.51
CA TYR A 209 -8.34 0.75 22.72
C TYR A 209 -8.06 -0.59 23.43
N TYR A 210 -7.13 -0.65 24.38
CA TYR A 210 -6.76 -1.91 25.04
C TYR A 210 -7.88 -2.51 25.91
N PRO A 211 -8.60 -1.77 26.75
CA PRO A 211 -9.75 -2.29 27.49
C PRO A 211 -10.86 -2.80 26.57
N ILE A 212 -11.09 -2.09 25.43
CA ILE A 212 -12.08 -2.49 24.44
C ILE A 212 -11.67 -3.81 23.79
N LYS A 213 -10.38 -3.92 23.36
CA LYS A 213 -9.84 -5.18 22.82
C LYS A 213 -10.06 -6.34 23.75
N LEU A 214 -9.81 -6.16 25.04
CA LEU A 214 -10.00 -7.20 26.04
C LEU A 214 -11.47 -7.57 26.21
N TYR A 215 -12.38 -6.61 26.17
CA TYR A 215 -13.82 -6.85 26.27
C TYR A 215 -14.36 -7.60 25.04
N LEU A 216 -13.87 -7.28 23.85
CA LEU A 216 -14.26 -7.94 22.59
C LEU A 216 -13.88 -9.43 22.52
N THR A 217 -12.99 -9.91 23.40
CA THR A 217 -12.71 -11.36 23.51
C THR A 217 -13.93 -12.18 23.96
N GLY A 218 -14.98 -11.49 24.50
CA GLY A 218 -16.20 -12.13 25.03
C GLY A 218 -16.03 -12.92 26.34
N LYS A 219 -14.78 -13.04 26.84
CA LYS A 219 -14.44 -13.84 28.03
C LYS A 219 -14.61 -13.08 29.35
N ARG A 220 -14.78 -11.74 29.27
CA ARG A 220 -14.83 -10.88 30.46
C ARG A 220 -16.27 -10.62 30.93
N ARG A 221 -16.67 -11.26 32.04
CA ARG A 221 -17.96 -11.03 32.69
C ARG A 221 -17.88 -10.02 33.82
N PHE A 222 -16.67 -9.70 34.29
CA PHE A 222 -16.42 -8.76 35.37
C PHE A 222 -15.50 -7.63 34.91
N MET A 223 -15.83 -6.40 35.28
CA MET A 223 -15.04 -5.19 35.04
C MET A 223 -14.91 -4.38 36.35
N PRO A 224 -13.67 -4.13 36.82
CA PRO A 224 -13.42 -3.39 38.06
C PRO A 224 -13.55 -1.87 37.84
N VAL A 225 -14.68 -1.42 37.31
CA VAL A 225 -14.97 -0.01 37.01
C VAL A 225 -16.44 0.32 37.21
N GLY A 226 -16.75 1.52 37.67
CA GLY A 226 -18.13 1.98 37.85
C GLY A 226 -18.78 2.35 36.52
N ARG A 227 -20.05 1.98 36.32
CA ARG A 227 -20.82 2.33 35.10
C ARG A 227 -21.02 3.84 34.91
N SER A 228 -21.05 4.61 36.00
CA SER A 228 -21.23 6.07 36.01
C SER A 228 -19.95 6.84 35.68
N LEU A 229 -18.78 6.19 35.73
CA LEU A 229 -17.49 6.83 35.40
C LEU A 229 -17.52 7.39 33.99
N ARG A 230 -17.08 8.62 33.81
CA ARG A 230 -16.98 9.32 32.52
C ARG A 230 -15.58 9.15 31.93
N ILE A 231 -15.52 8.87 30.65
CA ILE A 231 -14.26 8.66 29.94
C ILE A 231 -13.89 9.96 29.21
N ASN A 232 -12.76 10.55 29.59
CA ASN A 232 -12.30 11.77 28.96
C ASN A 232 -11.34 11.45 27.80
N ILE A 233 -11.88 11.50 26.60
CA ILE A 233 -11.17 11.29 25.34
C ILE A 233 -11.38 12.48 24.41
N ILE A 234 -10.41 12.72 23.52
CA ILE A 234 -10.42 13.83 22.57
C ILE A 234 -9.84 13.39 21.24
N PRO A 235 -10.49 13.68 20.09
CA PRO A 235 -9.95 13.38 18.76
C PRO A 235 -8.71 14.22 18.43
N VAL A 236 -7.76 13.61 17.71
CA VAL A 236 -6.48 14.23 17.38
C VAL A 236 -6.62 15.41 16.43
N ASP A 237 -7.58 15.36 15.50
CA ASP A 237 -7.90 16.45 14.56
C ASP A 237 -8.35 17.71 15.32
N TYR A 238 -9.23 17.59 16.31
CA TYR A 238 -9.60 18.71 17.16
C TYR A 238 -8.38 19.29 17.91
N VAL A 239 -7.52 18.45 18.48
CA VAL A 239 -6.32 18.93 19.18
C VAL A 239 -5.39 19.68 18.22
N ALA A 240 -5.17 19.14 17.02
CA ALA A 240 -4.29 19.77 16.02
C ALA A 240 -4.84 21.11 15.52
N GLU A 241 -6.16 21.18 15.29
CA GLU A 241 -6.84 22.41 14.87
C GLU A 241 -6.76 23.47 15.96
N ALA A 242 -7.14 23.12 17.20
CA ALA A 242 -7.11 24.02 18.35
C ALA A 242 -5.70 24.59 18.62
N VAL A 243 -4.67 23.73 18.62
CA VAL A 243 -3.28 24.16 18.80
C VAL A 243 -2.86 25.10 17.71
N THR A 244 -3.19 24.80 16.44
CA THR A 244 -2.79 25.64 15.30
C THR A 244 -3.49 27.00 15.36
N GLU A 245 -4.81 27.03 15.61
CA GLU A 245 -5.59 28.26 15.70
C GLU A 245 -5.11 29.16 16.83
N LEU A 246 -4.98 28.60 18.04
CA LEU A 246 -4.57 29.36 19.23
C LEU A 246 -3.08 29.79 19.20
N THR A 247 -2.24 29.07 18.48
CA THR A 247 -0.84 29.49 18.27
C THR A 247 -0.77 30.84 17.58
N PHE A 248 -1.66 31.13 16.64
CA PHE A 248 -1.70 32.40 15.90
C PHE A 248 -2.69 33.43 16.46
N ASN A 249 -3.42 33.07 17.51
CA ASN A 249 -4.40 33.98 18.16
C ASN A 249 -3.72 34.78 19.29
N GLN A 250 -3.62 36.12 19.12
CA GLN A 250 -2.98 36.99 20.10
C GLN A 250 -3.66 36.94 21.50
N ASN A 251 -4.98 36.71 21.55
CA ASN A 251 -5.70 36.59 22.81
C ASN A 251 -5.37 35.31 23.61
N ALA A 252 -4.58 34.37 23.02
CA ALA A 252 -4.16 33.15 23.68
C ALA A 252 -2.86 33.30 24.48
N VAL A 253 -2.18 34.44 24.39
CA VAL A 253 -0.92 34.70 25.11
C VAL A 253 -1.12 34.62 26.63
N GLY A 254 -0.22 33.91 27.31
CA GLY A 254 -0.24 33.71 28.77
C GLY A 254 -1.29 32.71 29.26
N LEU A 255 -2.16 32.21 28.40
CA LEU A 255 -3.26 31.31 28.77
C LEU A 255 -2.86 29.84 28.72
N THR A 256 -3.58 29.05 29.54
CA THR A 256 -3.57 27.61 29.52
C THR A 256 -4.93 27.10 29.05
N PHE A 257 -4.93 26.08 28.20
CA PHE A 257 -6.13 25.52 27.56
C PHE A 257 -6.28 24.04 27.86
N HIS A 258 -7.42 23.65 28.43
CA HIS A 258 -7.78 22.24 28.52
C HIS A 258 -8.45 21.78 27.21
N LEU A 259 -7.69 21.06 26.37
CA LEU A 259 -8.22 20.47 25.16
C LEU A 259 -8.87 19.10 25.50
N VAL A 260 -10.05 19.18 26.05
CA VAL A 260 -10.84 18.05 26.58
C VAL A 260 -12.29 18.18 26.10
N ALA A 261 -13.05 17.10 26.11
CA ALA A 261 -14.49 17.19 25.86
C ALA A 261 -15.23 17.77 27.10
N PRO A 262 -16.28 18.59 26.92
CA PRO A 262 -17.08 19.10 28.02
C PRO A 262 -17.64 17.97 28.89
N HIS A 263 -17.66 18.16 30.23
CA HIS A 263 -18.02 17.09 31.16
C HIS A 263 -19.39 16.47 30.89
N GLN A 264 -20.36 17.28 30.49
CA GLN A 264 -21.73 16.82 30.16
C GLN A 264 -21.80 15.97 28.90
N THR A 265 -20.87 16.17 27.94
CA THR A 265 -20.82 15.42 26.68
C THR A 265 -20.02 14.12 26.79
N LEU A 266 -19.26 13.94 27.90
CA LEU A 266 -18.44 12.75 28.08
C LEU A 266 -19.30 11.48 28.13
N ILE A 267 -18.84 10.45 27.45
CA ILE A 267 -19.49 9.14 27.49
C ILE A 267 -19.19 8.43 28.82
N THR A 268 -20.19 7.84 29.44
CA THR A 268 -19.98 6.99 30.61
C THR A 268 -19.58 5.59 30.20
N VAL A 269 -18.83 4.89 31.08
CA VAL A 269 -18.46 3.48 30.87
C VAL A 269 -19.71 2.63 30.59
N GLY A 270 -20.82 2.87 31.29
CA GLY A 270 -22.09 2.16 31.06
C GLY A 270 -22.59 2.34 29.64
N LYS A 271 -22.69 3.59 29.16
CA LYS A 271 -23.10 3.90 27.77
C LYS A 271 -22.15 3.32 26.76
N MET A 272 -20.84 3.39 27.03
CA MET A 272 -19.81 2.79 26.17
C MET A 272 -19.98 1.27 26.03
N LEU A 273 -20.19 0.56 27.14
CA LEU A 273 -20.38 -0.89 27.13
C LEU A 273 -21.68 -1.29 26.42
N ASP A 274 -22.76 -0.56 26.61
CA ASP A 274 -24.03 -0.82 25.94
C ASP A 274 -23.89 -0.54 24.43
N PHE A 275 -23.17 0.53 24.06
CA PHE A 275 -22.82 0.82 22.67
C PHE A 275 -21.95 -0.29 22.04
N LEU A 276 -20.88 -0.71 22.72
CA LEU A 276 -19.98 -1.77 22.25
C LEU A 276 -20.71 -3.09 22.00
N ARG A 277 -21.67 -3.45 22.87
CA ARG A 277 -22.47 -4.68 22.69
C ARG A 277 -23.37 -4.61 21.46
N LYS A 278 -24.02 -3.45 21.23
CA LYS A 278 -24.85 -3.23 20.04
C LYS A 278 -24.00 -3.22 18.78
N TRP A 279 -22.92 -2.45 18.77
CA TRP A 279 -21.98 -2.31 17.67
C TRP A 279 -21.32 -3.66 17.31
N ALA A 280 -20.81 -4.42 18.30
CA ALA A 280 -20.18 -5.71 18.04
C ALA A 280 -21.18 -6.74 17.46
N LYS A 281 -22.45 -6.70 17.89
CA LYS A 281 -23.49 -7.56 17.29
C LYS A 281 -23.78 -7.17 15.83
N THR A 282 -23.87 -5.87 15.54
CA THR A 282 -24.22 -5.37 14.20
C THR A 282 -23.07 -5.44 13.23
N GLU A 283 -21.87 -4.95 13.64
CA GLU A 283 -20.72 -4.80 12.74
C GLU A 283 -19.81 -6.04 12.69
N LEU A 284 -19.77 -6.83 13.78
CA LEU A 284 -18.88 -8.01 13.86
C LEU A 284 -19.64 -9.34 13.90
N GLY A 285 -20.96 -9.32 14.14
CA GLY A 285 -21.73 -10.54 14.37
C GLY A 285 -21.47 -11.21 15.75
N ILE A 286 -20.81 -10.51 16.68
CA ILE A 286 -20.39 -11.04 17.98
C ILE A 286 -21.40 -10.67 19.06
N LYS A 287 -21.89 -11.66 19.82
CA LYS A 287 -22.69 -11.45 21.03
C LYS A 287 -21.75 -11.31 22.24
N LEU A 288 -21.64 -10.08 22.78
CA LEU A 288 -20.86 -9.83 23.99
C LEU A 288 -21.71 -10.02 25.25
N PRO A 289 -21.14 -10.62 26.34
CA PRO A 289 -21.83 -10.72 27.61
C PRO A 289 -22.08 -9.33 28.24
N ARG A 290 -23.11 -9.19 29.09
CA ARG A 290 -23.30 -7.96 29.88
C ARG A 290 -22.35 -8.04 31.08
N PRO A 291 -21.34 -7.14 31.19
CA PRO A 291 -20.37 -7.25 32.28
C PRO A 291 -20.96 -6.75 33.60
N ILE A 292 -20.57 -7.39 34.67
CA ILE A 292 -20.80 -6.91 36.04
C ILE A 292 -19.71 -5.87 36.33
N CYS A 293 -20.12 -4.61 36.54
CA CYS A 293 -19.21 -3.50 36.81
C CYS A 293 -19.23 -3.21 38.31
N ILE A 294 -18.08 -3.35 38.97
CA ILE A 294 -17.92 -3.03 40.39
C ILE A 294 -16.91 -1.91 40.52
N PRO A 295 -17.30 -0.73 41.07
CA PRO A 295 -16.35 0.34 41.30
C PRO A 295 -15.25 -0.12 42.27
N MET A 296 -14.00 0.09 41.87
CA MET A 296 -12.85 -0.23 42.70
C MET A 296 -11.89 0.96 42.76
N SER A 297 -11.18 1.09 43.87
CA SER A 297 -10.08 2.01 44.00
C SER A 297 -8.94 1.59 43.05
N ALA A 298 -8.05 2.51 42.72
CA ALA A 298 -6.87 2.22 41.90
C ALA A 298 -6.01 1.08 42.48
N SER A 299 -5.86 1.03 43.77
CA SER A 299 -5.12 -0.02 44.49
C SER A 299 -5.82 -1.38 44.40
N GLY A 300 -7.14 -1.41 44.60
CA GLY A 300 -7.95 -2.62 44.45
C GLY A 300 -7.93 -3.15 43.02
N MET A 301 -8.01 -2.27 42.01
CA MET A 301 -7.91 -2.63 40.60
C MET A 301 -6.53 -3.22 40.25
N LYS A 302 -5.45 -2.60 40.75
CA LYS A 302 -4.09 -3.13 40.57
C LYS A 302 -3.93 -4.52 41.17
N ALA A 303 -4.48 -4.75 42.35
CA ALA A 303 -4.46 -6.06 43.04
C ALA A 303 -5.17 -7.15 42.22
N VAL A 304 -6.38 -6.86 41.74
CA VAL A 304 -7.18 -7.79 40.90
C VAL A 304 -6.42 -8.12 39.59
N ILE A 305 -5.85 -7.12 38.93
CA ILE A 305 -5.12 -7.34 37.67
C ILE A 305 -3.82 -8.15 37.93
N LYS A 306 -3.10 -7.89 39.04
CA LYS A 306 -1.93 -8.69 39.44
C LYS A 306 -2.31 -10.15 39.69
N LEU A 307 -3.42 -10.41 40.39
CA LEU A 307 -3.91 -11.76 40.63
C LEU A 307 -4.26 -12.46 39.31
N GLN A 308 -4.91 -11.78 38.39
CA GLN A 308 -5.21 -12.32 37.06
C GLN A 308 -3.97 -12.59 36.19
N ARG A 309 -2.87 -11.82 36.39
CA ARG A 309 -1.60 -12.01 35.69
C ARG A 309 -1.00 -13.40 35.95
N ALA A 310 -1.16 -13.93 37.14
CA ALA A 310 -0.66 -15.26 37.52
C ALA A 310 -1.29 -16.41 36.68
N PHE A 311 -2.48 -16.15 36.07
CA PHE A 311 -3.24 -17.14 35.29
C PHE A 311 -3.26 -16.84 33.78
N GLN A 312 -2.45 -15.87 33.27
CA GLN A 312 -2.48 -15.45 31.85
C GLN A 312 -1.22 -15.79 31.09
N ARG A 313 -1.37 -16.27 29.82
CA ARG A 313 -0.25 -16.55 28.89
C ARG A 313 0.46 -15.31 28.35
N ASN A 314 -0.09 -14.08 28.46
CA ASN A 314 0.52 -12.86 27.93
C ASN A 314 0.56 -11.73 29.00
N PRO A 315 1.68 -11.53 29.70
CA PRO A 315 1.82 -10.55 30.76
C PRO A 315 1.76 -9.08 30.29
N ARG A 316 2.14 -8.78 29.04
CA ARG A 316 2.23 -7.40 28.53
C ARG A 316 0.87 -6.65 28.55
N VAL A 317 -0.23 -7.34 28.27
CA VAL A 317 -1.57 -6.74 28.32
C VAL A 317 -1.97 -6.40 29.76
N SER A 318 -1.59 -7.23 30.72
CA SER A 318 -1.85 -6.99 32.16
C SER A 318 -1.04 -5.82 32.68
N ASP A 319 0.20 -5.68 32.26
CA ASP A 319 1.08 -4.55 32.66
C ASP A 319 0.53 -3.22 32.16
N ALA A 320 0.05 -3.16 30.91
CA ALA A 320 -0.62 -1.98 30.37
C ALA A 320 -1.89 -1.63 31.15
N LEU A 321 -2.73 -2.63 31.52
CA LEU A 321 -3.93 -2.39 32.30
C LEU A 321 -3.63 -1.93 33.73
N ILE A 322 -2.57 -2.43 34.38
CA ILE A 322 -2.11 -1.98 35.69
C ILE A 322 -1.72 -0.50 35.65
N ALA A 323 -0.97 -0.10 34.61
CA ALA A 323 -0.58 1.29 34.44
C ALA A 323 -1.78 2.23 34.17
N LEU A 324 -2.85 1.70 33.59
CA LEU A 324 -4.05 2.46 33.20
C LEU A 324 -5.16 2.46 34.25
N ALA A 325 -5.11 1.55 35.22
CA ALA A 325 -6.13 1.41 36.27
C ALA A 325 -6.54 2.74 36.92
N PRO A 326 -5.60 3.64 37.27
CA PRO A 326 -5.93 4.91 37.90
C PRO A 326 -6.79 5.84 37.03
N TYR A 327 -6.63 5.78 35.70
CA TYR A 327 -7.44 6.60 34.77
C TYR A 327 -8.91 6.20 34.71
N PHE A 328 -9.23 5.01 35.19
CA PHE A 328 -10.58 4.43 35.26
C PHE A 328 -11.18 4.42 36.68
N SER A 329 -10.52 5.02 37.65
CA SER A 329 -10.99 5.04 39.05
C SER A 329 -11.36 6.41 39.56
N GLU A 330 -11.01 7.50 38.88
CA GLU A 330 -11.14 8.87 39.40
C GLU A 330 -12.03 9.75 38.52
N ASN A 331 -12.91 10.52 39.19
CA ASN A 331 -13.85 11.45 38.53
C ASN A 331 -13.26 12.88 38.52
N ARG A 332 -12.52 13.20 37.41
CA ARG A 332 -11.96 14.53 37.19
C ARG A 332 -12.86 15.32 36.23
N GLN A 333 -13.13 16.59 36.57
CA GLN A 333 -13.94 17.50 35.77
C GLN A 333 -13.06 18.66 35.33
N PHE A 334 -12.51 18.58 34.16
CA PHE A 334 -11.66 19.64 33.60
C PHE A 334 -12.51 20.83 33.14
N GLN A 335 -12.25 22.03 33.68
CA GLN A 335 -12.84 23.27 33.22
C GLN A 335 -12.26 23.68 31.89
N ARG A 336 -13.04 24.34 31.04
CA ARG A 336 -12.70 24.74 29.68
C ARG A 336 -12.89 26.25 29.46
N THR A 337 -12.79 27.05 30.48
CA THR A 337 -13.12 28.50 30.44
C THR A 337 -12.39 29.24 29.31
N ASN A 338 -11.08 29.09 29.24
CA ASN A 338 -10.28 29.72 28.18
C ASN A 338 -10.53 29.07 26.82
N SER A 339 -10.60 27.74 26.79
CA SER A 339 -10.86 26.97 25.57
C SER A 339 -12.21 27.33 24.96
N ASP A 340 -13.29 27.38 25.75
CA ASP A 340 -14.63 27.71 25.26
C ASP A 340 -14.73 29.20 24.85
N LYS A 341 -13.99 30.09 25.51
CA LYS A 341 -13.95 31.53 25.17
C LYS A 341 -13.33 31.80 23.82
N LEU A 342 -12.27 31.10 23.46
CA LEU A 342 -11.49 31.39 22.23
C LEU A 342 -11.76 30.42 21.06
N LEU A 343 -12.17 29.17 21.33
CA LEU A 343 -12.47 28.16 20.31
C LEU A 343 -13.98 27.93 20.13
N GLY A 344 -14.81 28.54 21.01
CA GLY A 344 -16.22 28.26 21.04
C GLY A 344 -16.56 26.91 21.70
N ASN A 345 -17.86 26.59 21.76
CA ASN A 345 -18.36 25.40 22.41
C ASN A 345 -18.04 24.14 21.58
N TYR A 346 -17.25 23.26 22.14
CA TYR A 346 -16.96 21.96 21.54
C TYR A 346 -18.03 20.93 21.94
N ASN A 347 -18.75 20.39 20.98
CA ASN A 347 -19.81 19.41 21.23
C ASN A 347 -19.60 18.12 20.40
N PRO A 348 -18.77 17.16 20.87
CA PRO A 348 -18.51 15.93 20.14
C PRO A 348 -19.74 15.00 20.12
N VAL A 349 -20.11 14.53 18.93
CA VAL A 349 -21.17 13.56 18.72
C VAL A 349 -20.59 12.15 18.80
N TRP A 350 -20.46 11.60 19.99
CA TRP A 350 -19.83 10.28 20.22
C TRP A 350 -20.53 9.13 19.50
N THR A 351 -21.81 9.22 19.23
CA THR A 351 -22.56 8.22 18.45
C THR A 351 -22.09 8.10 17.01
N GLU A 352 -21.43 9.14 16.48
CA GLU A 352 -20.82 9.14 15.14
C GLU A 352 -19.31 8.86 15.20
N ILE A 353 -18.60 9.42 16.17
CA ILE A 353 -17.15 9.30 16.30
C ILE A 353 -16.75 7.87 16.69
N LEU A 354 -17.41 7.28 17.72
CA LEU A 354 -17.04 5.95 18.21
C LEU A 354 -17.10 4.84 17.16
N PRO A 355 -18.15 4.74 16.31
CA PRO A 355 -18.15 3.74 15.24
C PRO A 355 -16.95 3.86 14.34
N ARG A 356 -16.53 5.08 13.98
CA ARG A 356 -15.36 5.32 13.10
C ARG A 356 -14.07 4.86 13.76
N LEU A 357 -13.85 5.23 15.04
CA LEU A 357 -12.67 4.80 15.80
C LEU A 357 -12.57 3.27 15.91
N LEU A 358 -13.70 2.62 16.22
CA LEU A 358 -13.75 1.16 16.42
C LEU A 358 -13.62 0.40 15.12
N ASN A 359 -14.33 0.84 14.08
CA ASN A 359 -14.24 0.23 12.76
C ASN A 359 -12.82 0.33 12.19
N TYR A 360 -12.18 1.51 12.30
CA TYR A 360 -10.78 1.66 11.92
C TYR A 360 -9.88 0.66 12.65
N ALA A 361 -10.04 0.53 13.98
CA ALA A 361 -9.24 -0.37 14.79
C ALA A 361 -9.48 -1.85 14.47
N VAL A 362 -10.68 -2.22 14.04
CA VAL A 362 -11.01 -3.57 13.56
C VAL A 362 -10.39 -3.82 12.19
N TYR A 363 -10.57 -2.92 11.23
CA TYR A 363 -9.99 -3.08 9.88
C TYR A 363 -8.46 -3.12 9.89
N ASN A 364 -7.82 -2.45 10.85
CA ASN A 364 -6.38 -2.57 11.07
C ASN A 364 -5.98 -3.81 11.91
N GLY A 365 -6.91 -4.72 12.18
CA GLY A 365 -6.64 -5.97 12.88
C GLY A 365 -6.28 -5.82 14.37
N PHE A 366 -6.40 -4.59 14.94
CA PHE A 366 -6.02 -4.35 16.33
C PHE A 366 -7.07 -4.86 17.32
N LEU A 367 -8.34 -4.46 17.16
CA LEU A 367 -9.40 -4.84 18.10
C LEU A 367 -9.90 -6.27 17.87
N HIS A 368 -10.11 -6.63 16.63
CA HIS A 368 -10.64 -7.92 16.24
C HIS A 368 -10.17 -8.28 14.82
N ARG A 369 -9.74 -9.52 14.65
CA ARG A 369 -9.50 -10.11 13.34
C ARG A 369 -10.58 -11.14 13.09
N SER A 370 -11.40 -10.93 12.04
CA SER A 370 -12.49 -11.86 11.73
C SER A 370 -11.96 -13.23 11.34
N ASP A 371 -12.80 -14.25 11.46
CA ASP A 371 -12.57 -15.60 10.95
C ASP A 371 -13.16 -15.82 9.55
N ARG A 372 -13.54 -14.73 8.86
CA ARG A 372 -14.10 -14.76 7.51
C ARG A 372 -13.00 -15.03 6.48
N THR A 373 -13.29 -15.91 5.53
CA THR A 373 -12.53 -16.01 4.29
C THR A 373 -12.64 -14.71 3.49
N VAL A 374 -11.83 -14.51 2.44
CA VAL A 374 -11.87 -13.26 1.65
C VAL A 374 -13.23 -13.05 0.98
N HIS A 375 -13.88 -14.13 0.54
CA HIS A 375 -15.20 -14.10 -0.11
C HIS A 375 -16.31 -13.74 0.90
N GLU A 376 -16.27 -14.34 2.08
CA GLU A 376 -17.17 -13.98 3.19
C GLU A 376 -16.95 -12.53 3.66
N GLN A 377 -15.68 -12.07 3.67
CA GLN A 377 -15.34 -10.68 4.02
C GLN A 377 -15.88 -9.71 2.96
N ALA A 378 -15.76 -10.05 1.68
CA ALA A 378 -16.33 -9.24 0.59
C ALA A 378 -17.86 -9.14 0.75
N LEU A 379 -18.54 -10.27 0.92
CA LEU A 379 -19.99 -10.29 1.11
C LEU A 379 -20.45 -9.50 2.36
N PHE A 380 -19.72 -9.64 3.48
CA PHE A 380 -19.96 -8.86 4.70
C PHE A 380 -19.79 -7.36 4.45
N ARG A 381 -18.73 -7.00 3.74
CA ARG A 381 -18.38 -5.61 3.44
C ARG A 381 -19.41 -4.94 2.51
N LEU A 382 -20.02 -5.69 1.59
CA LEU A 382 -21.10 -5.21 0.72
C LEU A 382 -22.39 -4.88 1.50
N GLY A 383 -22.54 -5.38 2.72
CA GLY A 383 -23.61 -5.00 3.65
C GLY A 383 -23.30 -3.78 4.52
N SER A 384 -22.09 -3.23 4.46
CA SER A 384 -21.67 -2.11 5.32
C SER A 384 -22.27 -0.78 4.87
N ARG A 385 -22.96 -0.08 5.80
CA ARG A 385 -23.45 1.28 5.58
C ARG A 385 -22.36 2.34 5.77
N SER A 386 -21.38 2.06 6.63
CA SER A 386 -20.30 3.01 6.98
C SER A 386 -19.29 3.19 5.86
N TYR A 387 -19.04 2.15 5.08
CA TYR A 387 -18.02 2.15 4.04
C TYR A 387 -18.59 1.54 2.74
N PRO A 388 -19.49 2.24 2.02
CA PRO A 388 -20.11 1.72 0.81
C PRO A 388 -19.06 1.48 -0.29
N ILE A 389 -19.29 0.43 -1.09
CA ILE A 389 -18.56 0.16 -2.32
C ILE A 389 -19.50 0.38 -3.49
N THR A 390 -19.02 1.06 -4.52
CA THR A 390 -19.75 1.27 -5.76
C THR A 390 -18.94 0.72 -6.92
N TYR A 391 -19.60 0.05 -7.83
CA TYR A 391 -18.98 -0.55 -9.01
C TYR A 391 -19.41 0.18 -10.27
N TYR A 392 -18.53 0.21 -11.25
CA TYR A 392 -18.79 0.78 -12.57
C TYR A 392 -18.15 -0.13 -13.61
N ASP A 393 -18.96 -0.61 -14.56
CA ASP A 393 -18.46 -1.25 -15.77
C ASP A 393 -18.29 -0.19 -16.85
N LEU A 394 -17.08 -0.02 -17.34
CA LEU A 394 -16.76 0.86 -18.46
C LEU A 394 -16.93 0.07 -19.76
N PHE A 395 -18.17 0.02 -20.22
CA PHE A 395 -18.56 -0.73 -21.40
C PHE A 395 -18.99 0.23 -22.52
N GLU A 396 -18.45 0.02 -23.73
CA GLU A 396 -18.65 0.89 -24.90
C GLU A 396 -18.30 2.35 -24.62
N SER A 397 -19.27 3.25 -24.49
CA SER A 397 -19.09 4.70 -24.27
C SER A 397 -19.67 5.19 -22.94
N HIS A 398 -20.15 4.27 -22.08
CA HIS A 398 -20.76 4.67 -20.81
C HIS A 398 -20.30 3.82 -19.64
N ALA A 399 -20.40 4.42 -18.45
CA ALA A 399 -20.16 3.74 -17.18
C ALA A 399 -21.50 3.19 -16.64
N VAL A 400 -21.64 1.88 -16.59
CA VAL A 400 -22.81 1.23 -15.98
C VAL A 400 -22.56 1.08 -14.49
N LYS A 401 -23.29 1.86 -13.69
CA LYS A 401 -23.17 1.84 -12.23
C LYS A 401 -23.90 0.65 -11.63
N LYS A 402 -23.28 0.01 -10.63
CA LYS A 402 -23.87 -1.04 -9.81
C LYS A 402 -23.61 -0.75 -8.32
N THR A 403 -24.64 -0.79 -7.50
CA THR A 403 -24.55 -0.61 -6.05
C THR A 403 -24.02 -1.87 -5.35
N ALA A 404 -23.55 -1.71 -4.10
CA ALA A 404 -23.15 -2.84 -3.27
C ALA A 404 -24.28 -3.87 -3.08
N ALA A 405 -25.54 -3.40 -2.96
CA ALA A 405 -26.71 -4.27 -2.81
C ALA A 405 -26.97 -5.11 -4.07
N GLU A 406 -26.93 -4.49 -5.25
CA GLU A 406 -27.08 -5.19 -6.53
C GLU A 406 -25.94 -6.20 -6.74
N MET A 407 -24.69 -5.81 -6.47
CA MET A 407 -23.55 -6.72 -6.55
C MET A 407 -23.69 -7.90 -5.59
N ARG A 408 -24.13 -7.65 -4.37
CA ARG A 408 -24.39 -8.69 -3.38
C ARG A 408 -25.49 -9.66 -3.84
N ASN A 409 -26.54 -9.16 -4.46
CA ASN A 409 -27.61 -9.99 -5.02
C ASN A 409 -27.10 -10.86 -6.16
N ASP A 410 -26.31 -10.32 -7.09
CA ASP A 410 -25.72 -11.08 -8.19
C ASP A 410 -24.80 -12.19 -7.67
N ILE A 411 -23.95 -11.90 -6.68
CA ILE A 411 -23.07 -12.91 -6.05
C ILE A 411 -23.90 -14.04 -5.44
N LEU A 412 -24.95 -13.71 -4.70
CA LEU A 412 -25.79 -14.72 -4.03
C LEU A 412 -26.60 -15.53 -5.04
N ALA A 413 -27.13 -14.89 -6.09
CA ALA A 413 -27.84 -15.59 -7.16
C ALA A 413 -26.90 -16.52 -7.93
N ALA A 414 -25.69 -16.05 -8.27
CA ALA A 414 -24.67 -16.89 -8.91
C ALA A 414 -24.24 -18.08 -8.03
N ALA A 415 -24.07 -17.85 -6.72
CA ALA A 415 -23.75 -18.92 -5.76
C ALA A 415 -24.88 -19.97 -5.68
N GLY A 416 -26.14 -19.53 -5.63
CA GLY A 416 -27.31 -20.43 -5.69
C GLY A 416 -27.38 -21.21 -7.01
N ALA A 417 -27.12 -20.54 -8.14
CA ALA A 417 -27.09 -21.17 -9.45
C ALA A 417 -25.99 -22.25 -9.56
N LEU A 418 -24.78 -21.98 -9.06
CA LEU A 418 -23.71 -22.99 -9.00
C LEU A 418 -24.12 -24.22 -8.16
N GLN A 419 -24.76 -24.01 -7.02
CA GLN A 419 -25.29 -25.11 -6.20
C GLN A 419 -26.39 -25.89 -6.92
N SER A 420 -27.28 -25.23 -7.67
CA SER A 420 -28.30 -25.91 -8.47
C SER A 420 -27.72 -26.75 -9.61
N LEU A 421 -26.55 -26.37 -10.12
CA LEU A 421 -25.75 -27.15 -11.08
C LEU A 421 -24.95 -28.28 -10.43
N GLY A 422 -25.09 -28.50 -9.13
CA GLY A 422 -24.43 -29.56 -8.39
C GLY A 422 -23.00 -29.26 -7.93
N VAL A 423 -22.53 -28.01 -8.05
CA VAL A 423 -21.18 -27.63 -7.60
C VAL A 423 -21.10 -27.68 -6.08
N LYS A 424 -20.08 -28.35 -5.57
CA LYS A 424 -19.79 -28.58 -4.14
C LYS A 424 -18.47 -27.90 -3.74
N ALA A 425 -18.26 -27.80 -2.43
CA ALA A 425 -16.98 -27.36 -1.89
C ALA A 425 -15.84 -28.25 -2.40
N GLY A 426 -14.74 -27.62 -2.84
CA GLY A 426 -13.58 -28.28 -3.44
C GLY A 426 -13.68 -28.56 -4.94
N ASP A 427 -14.85 -28.42 -5.57
CA ASP A 427 -14.97 -28.54 -7.03
C ASP A 427 -14.29 -27.35 -7.72
N ARG A 428 -13.65 -27.61 -8.86
CA ARG A 428 -12.97 -26.58 -9.65
C ARG A 428 -13.92 -26.03 -10.70
N VAL A 429 -14.02 -24.72 -10.75
CA VAL A 429 -14.84 -23.99 -11.72
C VAL A 429 -13.92 -23.02 -12.48
N ALA A 430 -13.83 -23.22 -13.79
CA ALA A 430 -13.00 -22.38 -14.64
C ALA A 430 -13.73 -21.11 -15.08
N LEU A 431 -12.95 -20.03 -15.25
CA LEU A 431 -13.49 -18.78 -15.79
C LEU A 431 -12.43 -18.01 -16.57
N THR A 432 -12.86 -17.37 -17.66
CA THR A 432 -12.04 -16.43 -18.43
C THR A 432 -12.90 -15.27 -18.89
N GLY A 433 -12.28 -14.11 -19.11
CA GLY A 433 -13.03 -12.96 -19.64
C GLY A 433 -12.35 -11.63 -19.36
N LEU A 434 -13.01 -10.60 -19.88
CA LEU A 434 -12.65 -9.21 -19.66
C LEU A 434 -13.10 -8.75 -18.27
N ASN A 435 -12.47 -7.68 -17.77
CA ASN A 435 -12.75 -7.14 -16.45
C ASN A 435 -14.18 -6.57 -16.39
N SER A 436 -15.03 -7.18 -15.57
CA SER A 436 -16.43 -6.78 -15.43
C SER A 436 -17.03 -7.17 -14.08
N THR A 437 -18.15 -6.54 -13.74
CA THR A 437 -18.92 -6.93 -12.54
C THR A 437 -19.44 -8.36 -12.62
N ARG A 438 -19.71 -8.89 -13.83
CA ARG A 438 -20.14 -10.29 -14.01
C ARG A 438 -19.02 -11.27 -13.71
N TYR A 439 -17.81 -11.00 -14.21
CA TYR A 439 -16.62 -11.80 -13.88
C TYR A 439 -16.39 -11.81 -12.37
N PHE A 440 -16.38 -10.62 -11.75
CA PHE A 440 -16.18 -10.47 -10.31
C PHE A 440 -17.25 -11.22 -9.50
N ALA A 441 -18.53 -11.09 -9.86
CA ALA A 441 -19.62 -11.79 -9.18
C ALA A 441 -19.49 -13.31 -9.28
N THR A 442 -19.04 -13.82 -10.44
CA THR A 442 -18.79 -15.25 -10.67
C THR A 442 -17.66 -15.76 -9.76
N ASP A 443 -16.52 -15.08 -9.75
CA ASP A 443 -15.35 -15.50 -8.94
C ASP A 443 -15.69 -15.47 -7.44
N MET A 444 -16.41 -14.43 -6.98
CA MET A 444 -16.91 -14.34 -5.61
C MET A 444 -17.90 -15.47 -5.26
N ALA A 445 -18.81 -15.82 -6.16
CA ALA A 445 -19.79 -16.87 -5.95
C ALA A 445 -19.14 -18.24 -5.82
N ILE A 446 -18.12 -18.53 -6.64
CA ILE A 446 -17.35 -19.78 -6.59
C ILE A 446 -16.72 -19.95 -5.20
N GLY A 447 -15.97 -18.96 -4.73
CA GLY A 447 -15.31 -19.04 -3.43
C GLY A 447 -16.28 -19.00 -2.25
N LEU A 448 -17.45 -18.35 -2.38
CA LEU A 448 -18.45 -18.27 -1.32
C LEU A 448 -19.07 -19.64 -1.01
N ILE A 449 -19.25 -20.51 -2.00
CA ILE A 449 -19.74 -21.88 -1.80
C ILE A 449 -18.62 -22.88 -1.48
N GLY A 450 -17.37 -22.41 -1.36
CA GLY A 450 -16.20 -23.25 -1.07
C GLY A 450 -15.66 -24.00 -2.28
N ALA A 451 -16.11 -23.69 -3.49
CA ALA A 451 -15.51 -24.21 -4.72
C ALA A 451 -14.20 -23.48 -5.03
N VAL A 452 -13.38 -24.07 -5.88
CA VAL A 452 -12.04 -23.59 -6.24
C VAL A 452 -12.11 -22.85 -7.57
N SER A 453 -11.78 -21.57 -7.57
CA SER A 453 -11.73 -20.75 -8.78
C SER A 453 -10.50 -21.11 -9.63
N VAL A 454 -10.69 -21.27 -10.95
CA VAL A 454 -9.63 -21.55 -11.93
C VAL A 454 -9.65 -20.48 -13.02
N PRO A 455 -9.11 -19.28 -12.74
CA PRO A 455 -9.08 -18.21 -13.71
C PRO A 455 -8.03 -18.43 -14.79
N LEU A 456 -8.44 -18.26 -16.06
CA LEU A 456 -7.57 -18.37 -17.22
C LEU A 456 -7.34 -16.99 -17.84
N TYR A 457 -6.23 -16.86 -18.55
CA TYR A 457 -5.97 -15.66 -19.36
C TYR A 457 -6.93 -15.62 -20.55
N TYR A 458 -7.52 -14.46 -20.79
CA TYR A 458 -8.45 -14.27 -21.92
C TYR A 458 -7.74 -14.33 -23.29
N THR A 459 -6.40 -14.22 -23.31
CA THR A 459 -5.54 -14.36 -24.50
C THR A 459 -5.05 -15.80 -24.74
N ALA A 460 -5.42 -16.76 -23.85
CA ALA A 460 -4.98 -18.13 -23.98
C ALA A 460 -5.65 -18.79 -25.19
N PRO A 461 -4.91 -19.53 -26.03
CA PRO A 461 -5.47 -20.25 -27.15
C PRO A 461 -6.35 -21.44 -26.67
N PRO A 462 -7.29 -21.93 -27.46
CA PRO A 462 -8.17 -23.08 -27.11
C PRO A 462 -7.41 -24.31 -26.65
N THR A 463 -6.23 -24.60 -27.20
CA THR A 463 -5.36 -25.71 -26.81
C THR A 463 -4.91 -25.62 -25.36
N ASP A 464 -4.45 -24.44 -24.92
CA ASP A 464 -4.02 -24.19 -23.56
C ASP A 464 -5.22 -24.20 -22.61
N ILE A 465 -6.35 -23.62 -23.03
CA ILE A 465 -7.62 -23.66 -22.26
C ILE A 465 -8.02 -25.12 -22.00
N ASN A 466 -8.06 -25.95 -23.04
CA ASN A 466 -8.43 -27.37 -22.92
C ASN A 466 -7.46 -28.15 -22.01
N SER A 467 -6.17 -27.89 -22.12
CA SER A 467 -5.17 -28.47 -21.22
C SER A 467 -5.44 -28.12 -19.76
N ILE A 468 -5.78 -26.84 -19.46
CA ILE A 468 -6.09 -26.40 -18.10
C ILE A 468 -7.41 -26.98 -17.61
N LEU A 469 -8.47 -26.99 -18.46
CA LEU A 469 -9.75 -27.57 -18.09
C LEU A 469 -9.61 -29.07 -17.73
N HIS A 470 -8.82 -29.81 -18.53
CA HIS A 470 -8.54 -31.22 -18.27
C HIS A 470 -7.71 -31.40 -16.99
N SER A 471 -6.59 -30.72 -16.86
CA SER A 471 -5.68 -30.88 -15.71
C SER A 471 -6.32 -30.45 -14.40
N SER A 472 -7.16 -29.40 -14.39
CA SER A 472 -7.91 -28.98 -13.21
C SER A 472 -9.13 -29.86 -12.91
N GLY A 473 -9.63 -30.60 -13.89
CA GLY A 473 -10.88 -31.35 -13.81
C GLY A 473 -12.11 -30.45 -13.69
N SER A 474 -12.06 -29.22 -14.25
CA SER A 474 -13.20 -28.30 -14.25
C SER A 474 -14.32 -28.79 -15.14
N LYS A 475 -15.56 -28.85 -14.62
CA LYS A 475 -16.76 -29.26 -15.36
C LYS A 475 -17.62 -28.11 -15.82
N ILE A 476 -17.42 -26.91 -15.29
CA ILE A 476 -18.09 -25.66 -15.65
C ILE A 476 -17.03 -24.63 -16.04
N PHE A 477 -17.30 -23.95 -17.14
CA PHE A 477 -16.43 -22.91 -17.67
C PHE A 477 -17.22 -21.64 -17.99
N PHE A 478 -16.93 -20.56 -17.27
CA PHE A 478 -17.51 -19.25 -17.54
C PHE A 478 -16.66 -18.51 -18.58
N VAL A 479 -17.30 -18.05 -19.65
CA VAL A 479 -16.65 -17.38 -20.79
C VAL A 479 -17.14 -15.95 -20.90
N GLY A 480 -16.24 -15.00 -20.66
CA GLY A 480 -16.46 -13.55 -20.81
C GLY A 480 -15.72 -12.92 -22.00
N MET A 481 -15.48 -13.70 -23.04
CA MET A 481 -14.86 -13.27 -24.31
C MET A 481 -15.76 -13.60 -25.49
N PRO A 482 -16.30 -12.59 -26.21
CA PRO A 482 -17.14 -12.83 -27.37
C PRO A 482 -16.44 -13.64 -28.48
N SER A 483 -15.14 -13.40 -28.72
CA SER A 483 -14.37 -14.17 -29.69
C SER A 483 -14.27 -15.65 -29.34
N LEU A 484 -14.07 -16.00 -28.07
CA LEU A 484 -14.01 -17.40 -27.61
C LEU A 484 -15.39 -18.08 -27.68
N LEU A 485 -16.46 -17.32 -27.43
CA LEU A 485 -17.81 -17.85 -27.58
C LEU A 485 -18.15 -18.25 -29.04
N ALA A 486 -17.55 -17.57 -30.02
CA ALA A 486 -17.68 -17.94 -31.42
C ALA A 486 -16.97 -19.27 -31.79
N HIS A 487 -16.00 -19.68 -30.97
CA HIS A 487 -15.13 -20.86 -31.20
C HIS A 487 -15.35 -21.96 -30.15
N THR A 488 -16.53 -22.04 -29.53
CA THR A 488 -16.83 -23.02 -28.47
C THR A 488 -16.65 -24.49 -28.90
N ASN A 489 -16.70 -24.79 -30.21
CA ASN A 489 -16.47 -26.17 -30.74
C ASN A 489 -15.01 -26.61 -30.56
N GLU A 490 -14.08 -25.70 -30.43
CA GLU A 490 -12.65 -25.99 -30.19
C GLU A 490 -12.37 -26.30 -28.72
N LEU A 491 -13.36 -26.09 -27.83
CA LEU A 491 -13.28 -26.36 -26.42
C LEU A 491 -13.78 -27.76 -26.09
N SER A 492 -13.24 -28.35 -25.00
CA SER A 492 -13.62 -29.68 -24.50
C SER A 492 -15.15 -29.85 -24.37
N GLN A 493 -15.70 -30.94 -24.94
CA GLN A 493 -17.13 -31.21 -24.95
C GLN A 493 -17.71 -31.59 -23.57
N ASP A 494 -16.84 -32.06 -22.65
CA ASP A 494 -17.23 -32.51 -21.30
C ASP A 494 -17.45 -31.35 -20.31
N VAL A 495 -17.32 -30.10 -20.78
CA VAL A 495 -17.41 -28.90 -19.95
C VAL A 495 -18.65 -28.08 -20.32
N GLN A 496 -19.50 -27.79 -19.35
CA GLN A 496 -20.62 -26.87 -19.50
C GLN A 496 -20.13 -25.44 -19.65
N ILE A 497 -20.53 -24.73 -20.72
CA ILE A 497 -20.18 -23.33 -20.96
C ILE A 497 -21.31 -22.41 -20.51
N ILE A 498 -20.94 -21.38 -19.76
CA ILE A 498 -21.83 -20.29 -19.32
C ILE A 498 -21.23 -18.96 -19.78
N SER A 499 -21.99 -18.19 -20.54
CA SER A 499 -21.54 -16.86 -20.98
C SER A 499 -21.73 -15.82 -19.90
N ILE A 500 -20.67 -15.06 -19.60
CA ILE A 500 -20.73 -13.83 -18.81
C ILE A 500 -20.53 -12.58 -19.68
N CYS A 501 -20.51 -12.73 -21.00
CA CYS A 501 -20.48 -11.62 -21.94
C CYS A 501 -21.75 -10.75 -21.85
N ARG A 502 -21.63 -9.49 -22.24
CA ARG A 502 -22.76 -8.60 -22.45
C ARG A 502 -23.28 -8.75 -23.88
N GLY A 503 -24.57 -8.50 -24.05
CA GLY A 503 -25.24 -8.60 -25.33
C GLY A 503 -25.71 -10.02 -25.71
N PRO A 504 -26.28 -10.19 -26.88
CA PRO A 504 -26.85 -11.47 -27.33
C PRO A 504 -25.74 -12.51 -27.54
N LEU A 505 -26.07 -13.76 -27.24
CA LEU A 505 -25.16 -14.87 -27.55
C LEU A 505 -24.99 -14.97 -29.08
N PRO A 506 -23.79 -15.36 -29.57
CA PRO A 506 -23.64 -15.70 -30.99
C PRO A 506 -24.56 -16.85 -31.36
N PRO A 507 -24.92 -16.99 -32.65
CA PRO A 507 -25.78 -18.09 -33.12
C PRO A 507 -25.25 -19.44 -32.62
N GLN A 508 -26.05 -20.13 -31.80
CA GLN A 508 -25.66 -21.42 -31.23
C GLN A 508 -25.62 -22.49 -32.32
N LYS A 509 -24.51 -23.23 -32.35
CA LYS A 509 -24.42 -24.40 -33.27
C LYS A 509 -25.20 -25.60 -32.69
N PRO A 510 -25.74 -26.50 -33.55
CA PRO A 510 -26.73 -27.50 -33.14
C PRO A 510 -26.31 -28.45 -32.01
N HIS A 511 -25.01 -28.56 -31.71
CA HIS A 511 -24.45 -29.57 -30.79
C HIS A 511 -23.93 -29.06 -29.47
N ARG A 512 -24.02 -27.72 -29.18
CA ARG A 512 -23.48 -27.21 -27.90
C ARG A 512 -24.30 -26.04 -27.37
N LYS A 513 -25.00 -26.31 -26.25
CA LYS A 513 -25.76 -25.27 -25.54
C LYS A 513 -24.82 -24.41 -24.72
N VAL A 514 -24.93 -23.08 -24.82
CA VAL A 514 -24.31 -22.08 -23.98
C VAL A 514 -25.41 -21.37 -23.22
N ASP A 515 -25.37 -21.44 -21.89
CA ASP A 515 -26.30 -20.68 -21.05
C ASP A 515 -25.87 -19.21 -21.01
N SER A 516 -26.83 -18.28 -21.12
CA SER A 516 -26.56 -16.84 -20.89
C SER A 516 -26.39 -16.55 -19.41
N TRP A 517 -25.84 -15.35 -19.08
CA TRP A 517 -25.73 -14.89 -17.70
C TRP A 517 -27.07 -14.83 -16.97
N GLU A 518 -28.10 -14.36 -17.65
CA GLU A 518 -29.45 -14.20 -17.15
C GLU A 518 -30.12 -15.57 -16.91
N GLU A 519 -29.99 -16.51 -17.85
CA GLU A 519 -30.43 -17.91 -17.66
C GLU A 519 -29.72 -18.58 -16.51
N PHE A 520 -28.41 -18.40 -16.38
CA PHE A 520 -27.64 -18.92 -15.28
C PHE A 520 -28.14 -18.37 -13.92
N LEU A 521 -28.28 -17.05 -13.78
CA LEU A 521 -28.75 -16.45 -12.52
C LEU A 521 -30.16 -16.90 -12.16
N SER A 522 -31.03 -17.09 -13.15
CA SER A 522 -32.42 -17.57 -12.91
C SER A 522 -32.47 -18.93 -12.23
N LYS A 523 -31.48 -19.80 -12.45
CA LYS A 523 -31.36 -21.13 -11.79
C LYS A 523 -31.09 -20.99 -10.30
N GLY A 524 -30.54 -19.86 -9.85
CA GLY A 524 -30.27 -19.55 -8.44
C GLY A 524 -31.39 -18.82 -7.73
N ALA A 525 -32.44 -18.39 -8.45
CA ALA A 525 -33.55 -17.65 -7.88
C ALA A 525 -34.31 -18.50 -6.84
N GLY A 526 -34.41 -17.98 -5.62
CA GLY A 526 -35.10 -18.67 -4.51
C GLY A 526 -34.28 -19.69 -3.73
N ILE A 527 -33.03 -19.98 -4.11
CA ILE A 527 -32.15 -20.84 -3.34
C ILE A 527 -31.55 -20.04 -2.18
N LYS A 528 -31.82 -20.43 -0.96
CA LYS A 528 -31.16 -19.89 0.25
C LYS A 528 -29.76 -20.46 0.35
N THR A 529 -28.78 -19.75 -0.21
CA THR A 529 -27.37 -20.09 -0.06
C THR A 529 -26.92 -19.90 1.39
N ALA A 530 -26.24 -20.90 1.94
CA ALA A 530 -25.59 -20.76 3.24
C ALA A 530 -24.60 -19.57 3.18
N LEU A 531 -24.77 -18.58 4.07
CA LEU A 531 -23.90 -17.41 4.13
C LEU A 531 -22.47 -17.73 4.60
N LYS A 532 -22.27 -18.93 5.13
CA LYS A 532 -20.97 -19.43 5.57
C LYS A 532 -20.59 -20.65 4.75
N ALA A 533 -19.47 -20.55 4.06
CA ALA A 533 -18.89 -21.69 3.36
C ALA A 533 -18.40 -22.74 4.38
N PRO A 534 -18.55 -24.03 4.09
CA PRO A 534 -18.04 -25.10 4.95
C PRO A 534 -16.52 -25.29 4.81
N VAL A 535 -15.78 -24.21 4.52
CA VAL A 535 -14.34 -24.23 4.29
C VAL A 535 -13.59 -23.39 5.30
N GLY A 536 -12.38 -23.81 5.64
CA GLY A 536 -11.45 -23.13 6.52
C GLY A 536 -10.41 -22.30 5.77
N PHE A 537 -9.51 -21.69 6.52
CA PHE A 537 -8.41 -20.91 5.93
C PHE A 537 -7.37 -21.79 5.21
N ASP A 538 -7.23 -23.06 5.59
CA ASP A 538 -6.29 -24.00 5.01
C ASP A 538 -6.80 -24.66 3.71
N ASP A 539 -8.09 -24.47 3.38
CA ASP A 539 -8.67 -25.03 2.16
C ASP A 539 -8.26 -24.23 0.93
N THR A 540 -8.20 -24.90 -0.23
CA THR A 540 -7.85 -24.30 -1.50
C THR A 540 -8.93 -23.32 -1.95
N ALA A 541 -8.54 -22.09 -2.26
CA ALA A 541 -9.43 -21.04 -2.75
C ALA A 541 -9.35 -20.85 -4.27
N THR A 542 -8.14 -20.94 -4.84
CA THR A 542 -7.95 -20.74 -6.29
C THR A 542 -6.71 -21.47 -6.80
N LEU A 543 -6.75 -21.85 -8.08
CA LEU A 543 -5.60 -22.31 -8.86
C LEU A 543 -5.21 -21.23 -9.85
N ARG A 544 -3.97 -20.77 -9.82
CA ARG A 544 -3.46 -19.77 -10.77
C ARG A 544 -2.45 -20.41 -11.71
N TYR A 545 -2.81 -20.47 -12.98
CA TYR A 545 -1.97 -21.08 -14.00
C TYR A 545 -0.95 -20.09 -14.53
N SER A 546 0.32 -20.48 -14.49
CA SER A 546 1.40 -19.77 -15.16
C SER A 546 1.66 -20.39 -16.54
N SER A 547 1.91 -19.56 -17.54
CA SER A 547 2.47 -20.00 -18.82
C SER A 547 3.93 -20.40 -18.59
N GLY A 548 4.20 -21.66 -18.25
CA GLY A 548 5.57 -22.13 -18.03
C GLY A 548 6.43 -21.89 -19.28
N THR A 549 7.68 -21.45 -19.09
CA THR A 549 8.69 -21.39 -20.15
C THR A 549 8.97 -22.77 -20.78
N THR A 550 8.47 -23.83 -20.16
CA THR A 550 8.55 -25.24 -20.59
C THR A 550 7.34 -25.73 -21.41
N GLY A 551 6.37 -24.85 -21.73
CA GLY A 551 5.25 -25.16 -22.62
C GLY A 551 3.96 -25.64 -21.93
N THR A 552 4.01 -26.36 -20.83
CA THR A 552 2.81 -26.83 -20.11
C THR A 552 2.39 -25.85 -18.99
N PRO A 553 1.12 -25.39 -18.93
CA PRO A 553 0.65 -24.54 -17.87
C PRO A 553 0.72 -25.21 -16.49
N LYS A 554 1.24 -24.49 -15.48
CA LYS A 554 1.39 -25.00 -14.10
C LYS A 554 0.39 -24.29 -13.18
N GLY A 555 -0.47 -25.03 -12.50
CA GLY A 555 -1.48 -24.51 -11.59
C GLY A 555 -0.93 -24.35 -10.16
N ALA A 556 -0.60 -23.14 -9.75
CA ALA A 556 -0.20 -22.82 -8.37
C ALA A 556 -1.42 -22.79 -7.45
N ILE A 557 -1.36 -23.50 -6.32
CA ILE A 557 -2.44 -23.61 -5.34
C ILE A 557 -2.35 -22.45 -4.34
N PHE A 558 -3.45 -21.70 -4.15
CA PHE A 558 -3.59 -20.73 -3.09
C PHE A 558 -4.75 -21.07 -2.17
N ARG A 559 -4.49 -21.01 -0.86
CA ARG A 559 -5.48 -21.18 0.20
C ARG A 559 -6.17 -19.88 0.56
N HIS A 560 -7.25 -19.93 1.32
CA HIS A 560 -7.96 -18.76 1.81
C HIS A 560 -7.08 -17.87 2.71
N ASP A 561 -6.16 -18.42 3.50
CA ASP A 561 -5.22 -17.67 4.33
C ASP A 561 -4.19 -16.89 3.49
N ASN A 562 -3.69 -17.48 2.38
CA ASN A 562 -2.80 -16.78 1.45
C ASN A 562 -3.49 -15.54 0.86
N LEU A 563 -4.74 -15.68 0.36
CA LEU A 563 -5.51 -14.58 -0.22
C LEU A 563 -5.77 -13.49 0.81
N ARG A 564 -6.15 -13.86 2.02
CA ARG A 564 -6.38 -12.93 3.11
C ARG A 564 -5.14 -12.15 3.49
N TYR A 565 -4.00 -12.84 3.64
CA TYR A 565 -2.73 -12.18 3.94
C TYR A 565 -2.39 -11.14 2.87
N MET A 566 -2.52 -11.49 1.59
CA MET A 566 -2.22 -10.58 0.47
C MET A 566 -3.11 -9.35 0.49
N ALA A 567 -4.43 -9.52 0.69
CA ALA A 567 -5.37 -8.42 0.77
C ALA A 567 -5.07 -7.48 1.96
N GLU A 568 -4.85 -8.03 3.15
CA GLU A 568 -4.51 -7.27 4.36
C GLU A 568 -3.15 -6.55 4.21
N SER A 569 -2.16 -7.19 3.59
CA SER A 569 -0.82 -6.61 3.39
C SER A 569 -0.85 -5.39 2.46
N ILE A 570 -1.56 -5.48 1.33
CA ILE A 570 -1.74 -4.32 0.43
C ILE A 570 -2.36 -3.14 1.19
N VAL A 571 -3.44 -3.37 1.94
CA VAL A 571 -4.10 -2.30 2.70
C VAL A 571 -3.17 -1.72 3.76
N SER A 572 -2.34 -2.54 4.41
CA SER A 572 -1.42 -2.09 5.47
C SER A 572 -0.32 -1.15 4.96
N ILE A 573 0.04 -1.27 3.68
CA ILE A 573 1.07 -0.44 3.03
C ILE A 573 0.50 0.70 2.17
N MET A 574 -0.83 0.86 2.10
CA MET A 574 -1.45 1.99 1.41
C MET A 574 -1.18 3.30 2.15
N PRO A 575 -0.94 4.42 1.43
CA PRO A 575 -0.82 5.73 2.03
C PRO A 575 -2.06 6.13 2.84
N TRP A 576 -1.87 6.96 3.86
CA TRP A 576 -2.94 7.39 4.77
C TRP A 576 -4.21 7.86 4.07
N ARG A 577 -4.08 8.74 3.08
CA ARG A 577 -5.21 9.34 2.38
C ARG A 577 -6.05 8.27 1.68
N GLU A 578 -5.41 7.39 0.93
CA GLU A 578 -6.04 6.35 0.13
C GLU A 578 -6.65 5.27 1.01
N ARG A 579 -6.06 5.00 2.17
CA ARG A 579 -6.56 4.03 3.14
C ARG A 579 -7.75 4.53 3.95
N ASN A 580 -7.79 5.83 4.28
CA ASN A 580 -8.75 6.38 5.24
C ASN A 580 -9.78 7.34 4.63
N HIS A 581 -9.65 7.66 3.36
CA HIS A 581 -10.58 8.49 2.62
C HIS A 581 -11.18 7.71 1.45
N LYS A 582 -12.16 8.29 0.76
CA LYS A 582 -12.79 7.63 -0.38
C LYS A 582 -11.75 7.22 -1.42
N GLY A 583 -11.64 5.92 -1.65
CA GLY A 583 -10.77 5.31 -2.64
C GLY A 583 -11.42 5.25 -4.03
N CYS A 584 -10.59 5.19 -5.07
CA CYS A 584 -10.99 4.95 -6.45
C CYS A 584 -9.95 4.04 -7.09
N TYR A 585 -10.40 2.91 -7.65
CA TYR A 585 -9.56 1.92 -8.30
C TYR A 585 -10.06 1.64 -9.72
N LEU A 586 -9.15 1.52 -10.68
CA LEU A 586 -9.41 1.09 -12.06
C LEU A 586 -8.83 -0.30 -12.27
N SER A 587 -9.71 -1.28 -12.44
CA SER A 587 -9.39 -2.65 -12.79
C SER A 587 -9.28 -2.78 -14.30
N PHE A 588 -8.07 -3.04 -14.82
CA PHE A 588 -7.81 -3.14 -16.26
C PHE A 588 -6.77 -4.21 -16.61
N LEU A 589 -5.98 -4.67 -15.65
CA LEU A 589 -5.10 -5.81 -15.86
C LEU A 589 -5.91 -7.11 -15.94
N PRO A 590 -5.43 -8.15 -16.64
CA PRO A 590 -6.19 -9.39 -16.75
C PRO A 590 -6.57 -10.00 -15.40
N MET A 591 -7.86 -10.30 -15.19
CA MET A 591 -8.36 -10.90 -13.94
C MET A 591 -7.76 -12.29 -13.66
N GLY A 592 -7.31 -13.00 -14.70
CA GLY A 592 -6.57 -14.26 -14.56
C GLY A 592 -5.18 -14.08 -13.93
N HIS A 593 -4.58 -12.89 -14.04
CA HIS A 593 -3.28 -12.58 -13.47
C HIS A 593 -3.39 -12.37 -11.95
N VAL A 594 -2.40 -12.86 -11.19
CA VAL A 594 -2.40 -12.82 -9.71
C VAL A 594 -2.48 -11.41 -9.13
N VAL A 595 -1.94 -10.41 -9.81
CA VAL A 595 -2.00 -9.02 -9.35
C VAL A 595 -3.43 -8.49 -9.36
N GLU A 596 -4.15 -8.63 -10.48
CA GLU A 596 -5.52 -8.18 -10.59
C GLU A 596 -6.46 -9.14 -9.84
N GLY A 597 -6.39 -10.43 -10.13
CA GLY A 597 -7.33 -11.42 -9.61
C GLY A 597 -7.14 -11.78 -8.13
N ILE A 598 -6.07 -11.37 -7.47
CA ILE A 598 -5.88 -11.58 -6.02
C ILE A 598 -5.69 -10.24 -5.32
N LEU A 599 -4.60 -9.51 -5.64
CA LEU A 599 -4.23 -8.32 -4.87
C LEU A 599 -5.27 -7.22 -5.01
N ALA A 600 -5.66 -6.89 -6.23
CA ALA A 600 -6.60 -5.82 -6.51
C ALA A 600 -8.05 -6.23 -6.20
N THR A 601 -8.43 -7.47 -6.50
CA THR A 601 -9.79 -7.99 -6.31
C THR A 601 -10.21 -7.98 -4.84
N PHE A 602 -9.36 -8.43 -3.91
CA PHE A 602 -9.76 -8.62 -2.51
C PHE A 602 -9.41 -7.45 -1.58
N SER A 603 -8.39 -6.64 -1.90
CA SER A 603 -7.93 -5.55 -1.04
C SER A 603 -9.01 -4.50 -0.71
N PRO A 604 -9.92 -4.10 -1.63
CA PRO A 604 -10.93 -3.08 -1.32
C PRO A 604 -11.85 -3.42 -0.15
N TYR A 605 -12.03 -4.71 0.14
CA TYR A 605 -12.90 -5.16 1.24
C TYR A 605 -12.26 -5.08 2.62
N TYR A 606 -10.98 -4.73 2.69
CA TYR A 606 -10.23 -4.51 3.93
C TYR A 606 -9.89 -3.03 4.17
N VAL A 607 -10.22 -2.14 3.23
CA VAL A 607 -9.99 -0.70 3.37
C VAL A 607 -11.07 -0.07 4.26
N PRO A 608 -10.72 0.69 5.33
CA PRO A 608 -11.68 1.35 6.23
C PRO A 608 -12.20 2.68 5.62
N ALA A 609 -12.61 2.66 4.36
CA ALA A 609 -13.11 3.82 3.63
C ALA A 609 -14.10 3.40 2.52
N PRO A 610 -14.97 4.30 2.03
CA PRO A 610 -15.74 4.07 0.81
C PRO A 610 -14.81 3.84 -0.39
N VAL A 611 -15.21 2.97 -1.33
CA VAL A 611 -14.40 2.68 -2.53
C VAL A 611 -15.29 2.64 -3.77
N ASP A 612 -14.85 3.34 -4.84
CA ASP A 612 -15.40 3.18 -6.18
C ASP A 612 -14.46 2.27 -7.00
N ILE A 613 -15.00 1.21 -7.58
CA ILE A 613 -14.26 0.25 -8.41
C ILE A 613 -14.79 0.33 -9.83
N TYR A 614 -13.88 0.63 -10.76
CA TYR A 614 -14.15 0.70 -12.18
C TYR A 614 -13.54 -0.51 -12.88
N PHE A 615 -14.32 -1.23 -13.65
CA PHE A 615 -13.86 -2.32 -14.51
C PHE A 615 -13.78 -1.84 -15.96
N LEU A 616 -12.62 -1.93 -16.56
CA LEU A 616 -12.37 -1.58 -17.95
C LEU A 616 -12.36 -2.84 -18.81
N GLU A 617 -13.40 -3.06 -19.59
CA GLU A 617 -13.51 -4.25 -20.44
C GLU A 617 -12.57 -4.19 -21.65
N ASP A 618 -12.37 -3.03 -22.26
CA ASP A 618 -11.47 -2.87 -23.41
C ASP A 618 -10.18 -2.12 -23.00
N PHE A 619 -9.08 -2.86 -22.87
CA PHE A 619 -7.77 -2.31 -22.54
C PHE A 619 -7.30 -1.19 -23.51
N ARG A 620 -7.70 -1.24 -24.77
CA ARG A 620 -7.34 -0.22 -25.78
C ARG A 620 -7.88 1.16 -25.41
N LYS A 621 -8.95 1.22 -24.61
CA LYS A 621 -9.55 2.46 -24.09
C LYS A 621 -8.89 3.00 -22.82
N LEU A 622 -7.83 2.37 -22.33
CA LEU A 622 -7.16 2.80 -21.09
C LEU A 622 -6.75 4.28 -21.13
N GLN A 623 -6.20 4.75 -22.24
CA GLN A 623 -5.74 6.13 -22.38
C GLN A 623 -6.89 7.16 -22.32
N THR A 624 -8.08 6.79 -22.77
CA THR A 624 -9.27 7.66 -22.76
C THR A 624 -10.01 7.60 -21.43
N GLU A 625 -10.06 6.43 -20.79
CA GLU A 625 -10.82 6.23 -19.55
C GLU A 625 -10.03 6.62 -18.29
N LEU A 626 -8.72 6.45 -18.29
CA LEU A 626 -7.87 6.79 -17.13
C LEU A 626 -8.03 8.26 -16.68
N PRO A 627 -8.08 9.29 -17.58
CA PRO A 627 -8.37 10.66 -17.21
C PRO A 627 -9.76 10.90 -16.63
N ASN A 628 -10.74 10.07 -16.97
CA ASN A 628 -12.11 10.15 -16.47
C ASN A 628 -12.22 9.56 -15.06
N VAL A 629 -11.62 8.41 -14.82
CA VAL A 629 -11.64 7.67 -13.54
C VAL A 629 -10.79 8.34 -12.48
N ARG A 630 -9.55 8.69 -12.80
CA ARG A 630 -8.56 9.29 -11.88
C ARG A 630 -8.36 8.47 -10.60
N PRO A 631 -7.79 7.26 -10.70
CA PRO A 631 -7.60 6.39 -9.56
C PRO A 631 -6.66 6.98 -8.51
N ASN A 632 -6.79 6.54 -7.25
CA ASN A 632 -5.89 6.93 -6.16
C ASN A 632 -4.62 6.09 -6.11
N ILE A 633 -4.71 4.84 -6.56
CA ILE A 633 -3.60 3.91 -6.69
C ILE A 633 -3.62 3.37 -8.11
N PHE A 634 -2.46 3.34 -8.75
CA PHE A 634 -2.31 2.82 -10.09
C PHE A 634 -1.17 1.81 -10.14
N PHE A 635 -1.53 0.55 -10.36
CA PHE A 635 -0.59 -0.53 -10.62
C PHE A 635 -0.58 -0.81 -12.12
N SER A 636 0.60 -0.84 -12.73
CA SER A 636 0.72 -1.14 -14.16
C SER A 636 2.04 -1.83 -14.50
N VAL A 637 2.11 -2.32 -15.74
CA VAL A 637 3.37 -2.78 -16.32
C VAL A 637 4.23 -1.58 -16.75
N PRO A 638 5.58 -1.70 -16.77
CA PRO A 638 6.49 -0.61 -17.15
C PRO A 638 6.15 0.05 -18.48
N ARG A 639 5.70 -0.72 -19.47
CA ARG A 639 5.35 -0.22 -20.82
C ARG A 639 4.33 0.91 -20.84
N ILE A 640 3.41 0.96 -19.87
CA ILE A 640 2.45 2.07 -19.77
C ILE A 640 3.16 3.37 -19.38
N TYR A 641 4.09 3.30 -18.44
CA TYR A 641 4.89 4.45 -18.02
C TYR A 641 5.82 4.93 -19.14
N GLU A 642 6.41 4.02 -19.91
CA GLU A 642 7.20 4.33 -21.11
C GLU A 642 6.35 5.11 -22.12
N LYS A 643 5.16 4.64 -22.47
CA LYS A 643 4.24 5.33 -23.38
C LYS A 643 3.86 6.74 -22.89
N ILE A 644 3.60 6.89 -21.58
CA ILE A 644 3.33 8.22 -21.02
C ILE A 644 4.55 9.13 -21.19
N TRP A 645 5.75 8.60 -20.99
CA TRP A 645 7.01 9.33 -21.18
C TRP A 645 7.28 9.71 -22.64
N GLU A 646 7.05 8.80 -23.58
CA GLU A 646 7.13 9.03 -25.03
C GLU A 646 6.18 10.18 -25.48
N VAL A 647 4.92 10.13 -25.03
CA VAL A 647 3.93 11.18 -25.31
C VAL A 647 4.37 12.52 -24.73
N LEU A 648 5.01 12.53 -23.56
CA LEU A 648 5.61 13.75 -23.00
C LEU A 648 6.71 14.30 -23.90
N GLY A 649 7.59 13.45 -24.45
CA GLY A 649 8.67 13.85 -25.34
C GLY A 649 8.19 14.47 -26.66
N LYS A 650 7.01 14.07 -27.14
CA LYS A 650 6.35 14.65 -28.33
C LYS A 650 5.73 16.04 -28.05
N ASN A 651 5.53 16.39 -26.78
CA ASN A 651 5.01 17.72 -26.43
C ASN A 651 6.16 18.76 -26.46
N PRO A 652 5.97 19.97 -27.02
CA PRO A 652 7.05 20.99 -27.12
C PRO A 652 7.71 21.31 -25.77
N LEU A 653 6.93 21.47 -24.69
CA LEU A 653 7.46 21.75 -23.36
C LEU A 653 8.19 20.54 -22.76
N GLY A 654 7.69 19.34 -23.03
CA GLY A 654 8.35 18.09 -22.63
C GLY A 654 9.67 17.87 -23.36
N SER A 655 9.69 18.05 -24.68
CA SER A 655 10.91 17.99 -25.50
C SER A 655 11.96 19.02 -25.04
N PHE A 656 11.52 20.26 -24.76
CA PHE A 656 12.40 21.29 -24.20
C PHE A 656 12.98 20.85 -22.84
N TYR A 657 12.13 20.32 -21.93
CA TYR A 657 12.58 19.81 -20.62
C TYR A 657 13.63 18.70 -20.75
N MET A 658 13.42 17.75 -21.67
CA MET A 658 14.33 16.64 -21.88
C MET A 658 15.68 17.09 -22.45
N LYS A 659 15.66 18.02 -23.40
CA LYS A 659 16.87 18.52 -24.09
C LYS A 659 17.66 19.54 -23.27
N THR A 660 17.03 20.26 -22.34
CA THR A 660 17.72 21.31 -21.57
C THR A 660 18.67 20.72 -20.53
N ARG A 661 19.92 21.20 -20.49
CA ARG A 661 20.92 20.84 -19.46
C ARG A 661 20.89 21.81 -18.26
N ASN A 662 20.18 22.94 -18.36
CA ASN A 662 20.13 23.95 -17.32
C ASN A 662 19.22 23.51 -16.16
N ARG A 663 19.82 23.20 -15.00
CA ARG A 663 19.13 22.73 -13.80
C ARG A 663 18.11 23.73 -13.24
N LEU A 664 18.37 25.04 -13.34
CA LEU A 664 17.46 26.08 -12.87
C LEU A 664 16.19 26.12 -13.74
N LEU A 665 16.34 26.11 -15.06
CA LEU A 665 15.21 26.05 -15.99
C LEU A 665 14.39 24.76 -15.80
N LYS A 666 15.05 23.60 -15.66
CA LYS A 666 14.36 22.35 -15.31
C LYS A 666 13.54 22.51 -14.03
N ARG A 667 14.10 23.12 -12.99
CA ARG A 667 13.41 23.32 -11.70
C ARG A 667 12.19 24.24 -11.83
N LEU A 668 12.26 25.29 -12.62
CA LEU A 668 11.15 26.23 -12.85
C LEU A 668 9.96 25.59 -13.56
N ILE A 669 10.22 24.83 -14.63
CA ILE A 669 9.15 24.21 -15.43
C ILE A 669 8.66 22.87 -14.88
N ARG A 670 9.45 22.22 -14.02
CA ARG A 670 9.18 20.88 -13.47
C ARG A 670 7.77 20.75 -12.89
N ARG A 671 7.35 21.69 -12.04
CA ARG A 671 6.05 21.63 -11.36
C ARG A 671 4.88 21.71 -12.34
N THR A 672 4.97 22.62 -13.30
CA THR A 672 3.95 22.78 -14.34
C THR A 672 3.87 21.57 -15.24
N LEU A 673 5.03 21.07 -15.69
CA LEU A 673 5.12 19.90 -16.55
C LEU A 673 4.63 18.63 -15.85
N ARG A 674 5.05 18.40 -14.61
CA ARG A 674 4.56 17.28 -13.79
C ARG A 674 3.03 17.29 -13.68
N ASN A 675 2.45 18.45 -13.34
CA ASN A 675 1.01 18.56 -13.17
C ASN A 675 0.28 18.33 -14.50
N LEU A 676 0.83 18.83 -15.59
CA LEU A 676 0.27 18.62 -16.94
C LEU A 676 0.27 17.12 -17.31
N VAL A 677 1.41 16.45 -17.13
CA VAL A 677 1.57 15.01 -17.43
C VAL A 677 0.60 14.18 -16.61
N LEU A 678 0.62 14.35 -15.28
CA LEU A 678 -0.24 13.58 -14.40
C LEU A 678 -1.73 13.85 -14.65
N LYS A 679 -2.11 15.11 -14.98
CA LYS A 679 -3.50 15.45 -15.29
C LYS A 679 -3.95 14.83 -16.62
N ARG A 680 -3.11 14.90 -17.66
CA ARG A 680 -3.42 14.27 -18.97
C ARG A 680 -3.49 12.76 -18.89
N ALA A 681 -2.59 12.15 -18.11
CA ALA A 681 -2.62 10.71 -17.87
C ALA A 681 -3.70 10.27 -16.87
N GLY A 682 -4.48 11.18 -16.27
CA GLY A 682 -5.48 10.84 -15.25
C GLY A 682 -4.90 10.40 -13.90
N LEU A 683 -3.60 10.59 -13.69
CA LEU A 683 -2.85 10.10 -12.52
C LEU A 683 -2.60 11.19 -11.46
N ASN A 684 -3.21 12.36 -11.62
CA ASN A 684 -3.00 13.51 -10.74
C ASN A 684 -3.59 13.35 -9.31
N ARG A 685 -4.38 12.31 -9.09
CA ARG A 685 -4.90 11.92 -7.77
C ARG A 685 -4.15 10.71 -7.17
N CYS A 686 -3.30 10.06 -7.96
CA CYS A 686 -2.56 8.91 -7.48
C CYS A 686 -1.53 9.33 -6.42
N ALA A 687 -1.62 8.73 -5.23
CA ALA A 687 -0.59 8.84 -4.22
C ALA A 687 0.52 7.83 -4.44
N GLN A 688 0.22 6.73 -5.12
CA GLN A 688 1.17 5.66 -5.36
C GLN A 688 1.04 5.12 -6.78
N LEU A 689 2.09 5.30 -7.57
CA LEU A 689 2.26 4.72 -8.89
C LEU A 689 3.17 3.51 -8.75
N ILE A 690 2.68 2.33 -9.13
CA ILE A 690 3.40 1.07 -8.94
C ILE A 690 3.69 0.44 -10.30
N ALA A 691 4.95 0.06 -10.53
CA ALA A 691 5.38 -0.72 -11.68
C ALA A 691 5.74 -2.13 -11.24
N GLY A 692 5.33 -3.16 -11.99
CA GLY A 692 5.65 -4.55 -11.67
C GLY A 692 5.32 -5.50 -12.82
N SER A 693 5.43 -6.79 -12.56
CA SER A 693 5.22 -7.89 -13.51
C SER A 693 6.26 -7.99 -14.66
N ALA A 694 7.11 -7.00 -14.82
CA ALA A 694 8.23 -6.99 -15.76
C ALA A 694 9.38 -6.14 -15.19
N SER A 695 10.57 -6.29 -15.74
CA SER A 695 11.71 -5.41 -15.39
C SER A 695 11.39 -3.98 -15.81
N CYS A 696 11.72 -3.02 -14.94
CA CYS A 696 11.52 -1.60 -15.17
C CYS A 696 12.88 -0.94 -15.35
N ASP A 697 13.03 -0.16 -16.44
CA ASP A 697 14.26 0.56 -16.70
C ASP A 697 14.57 1.58 -15.61
N GLU A 698 15.81 1.58 -15.13
CA GLU A 698 16.28 2.50 -14.10
C GLU A 698 16.34 3.94 -14.62
N GLY A 699 16.69 4.14 -15.90
CA GLY A 699 16.72 5.45 -16.53
C GLY A 699 15.33 6.08 -16.59
N LEU A 700 14.32 5.29 -16.93
CA LEU A 700 12.92 5.72 -16.90
C LEU A 700 12.50 6.15 -15.48
N LEU A 701 12.79 5.34 -14.46
CA LEU A 701 12.48 5.66 -13.07
C LEU A 701 13.18 6.95 -12.60
N GLN A 702 14.45 7.12 -12.98
CA GLN A 702 15.22 8.32 -12.68
C GLN A 702 14.65 9.56 -13.37
N ASN A 703 14.25 9.45 -14.64
CA ASN A 703 13.63 10.52 -15.42
C ASN A 703 12.31 11.00 -14.76
N TYR A 704 11.47 10.07 -14.35
CA TYR A 704 10.23 10.40 -13.60
C TYR A 704 10.55 11.07 -12.26
N ARG A 705 11.54 10.58 -11.52
CA ARG A 705 11.99 11.17 -10.25
C ARG A 705 12.51 12.60 -10.43
N GLU A 706 13.27 12.87 -11.50
CA GLU A 706 13.71 14.22 -11.86
C GLU A 706 12.52 15.15 -12.16
N LEU A 707 11.47 14.63 -12.80
CA LEU A 707 10.22 15.35 -13.02
C LEU A 707 9.43 15.59 -11.70
N GLY A 708 9.80 14.89 -10.61
CA GLY A 708 9.12 14.94 -9.32
C GLY A 708 7.93 13.98 -9.21
N VAL A 709 8.00 12.87 -9.95
CA VAL A 709 7.04 11.76 -9.90
C VAL A 709 7.80 10.51 -9.45
N GLU A 710 7.33 9.87 -8.40
CA GLU A 710 7.89 8.60 -7.95
C GLU A 710 7.07 7.43 -8.50
N ILE A 711 7.77 6.49 -9.16
CA ILE A 711 7.23 5.19 -9.53
C ILE A 711 7.87 4.15 -8.59
N HIS A 712 7.03 3.30 -8.01
CA HIS A 712 7.43 2.32 -7.02
C HIS A 712 7.50 0.93 -7.66
N ASN A 713 8.72 0.45 -7.87
CA ASN A 713 8.92 -0.87 -8.45
C ASN A 713 8.52 -1.96 -7.44
N ALA A 714 7.85 -3.02 -7.92
CA ALA A 714 7.38 -4.16 -7.12
C ALA A 714 7.77 -5.47 -7.79
N TYR A 715 8.04 -6.49 -6.98
CA TYR A 715 8.41 -7.81 -7.43
C TYR A 715 7.50 -8.88 -6.85
N GLY A 716 7.14 -9.81 -7.70
CA GLY A 716 6.41 -11.01 -7.40
C GLY A 716 6.35 -11.95 -8.60
N LEU A 717 5.92 -13.16 -8.37
CA LEU A 717 5.74 -14.20 -9.38
C LEU A 717 4.40 -14.90 -9.14
N THR A 718 3.98 -15.76 -10.06
CA THR A 718 2.69 -16.45 -9.91
C THR A 718 2.63 -17.23 -8.60
N GLU A 719 3.73 -17.86 -8.21
CA GLU A 719 3.87 -18.67 -6.99
C GLU A 719 3.95 -17.86 -5.69
N ALA A 720 4.27 -16.54 -5.80
CA ALA A 720 4.28 -15.57 -4.71
C ALA A 720 3.94 -14.17 -5.26
N PRO A 721 2.66 -13.79 -5.36
CA PRO A 721 2.17 -12.63 -6.10
C PRO A 721 2.77 -11.28 -5.70
N LEU A 722 3.23 -11.15 -4.47
CA LEU A 722 3.89 -9.95 -3.98
C LEU A 722 4.94 -10.31 -2.93
N VAL A 723 6.21 -10.12 -3.28
CA VAL A 723 7.37 -10.43 -2.44
C VAL A 723 7.95 -9.16 -1.83
N THR A 724 8.25 -8.16 -2.69
CA THR A 724 8.81 -6.87 -2.28
C THR A 724 8.12 -5.72 -3.00
N MET A 725 8.20 -4.53 -2.43
CA MET A 725 7.72 -3.31 -3.07
C MET A 725 8.47 -2.07 -2.57
N ASN A 726 8.87 -1.21 -3.49
CA ASN A 726 9.23 0.16 -3.20
C ASN A 726 7.96 0.97 -2.83
N ARG A 727 8.09 1.97 -1.97
CA ARG A 727 6.98 2.81 -1.55
C ARG A 727 7.46 4.19 -1.12
N LEU A 728 6.54 5.11 -1.02
CA LEU A 728 6.84 6.49 -0.66
C LEU A 728 7.68 6.55 0.63
N GLY A 729 8.75 7.33 0.64
CA GLY A 729 9.72 7.41 1.73
C GLY A 729 10.67 6.22 1.88
N ARG A 730 10.51 5.17 1.04
CA ARG A 730 11.35 3.96 1.02
C ARG A 730 11.58 3.50 -0.43
N ASN A 731 11.59 4.45 -1.37
CA ASN A 731 11.78 4.16 -2.79
C ASN A 731 13.27 4.28 -3.18
N ARG A 732 13.84 3.17 -3.65
CA ARG A 732 15.24 3.07 -4.09
C ARG A 732 15.27 2.57 -5.52
N ILE A 733 15.64 3.46 -6.44
CA ILE A 733 15.85 3.11 -7.85
C ILE A 733 16.99 2.09 -7.93
N GLY A 734 16.89 1.13 -8.86
CA GLY A 734 17.79 -0.02 -8.94
C GLY A 734 17.40 -1.19 -8.04
N THR A 735 16.35 -1.04 -7.24
CA THR A 735 15.81 -2.13 -6.40
C THR A 735 14.32 -2.37 -6.68
N VAL A 736 13.83 -3.53 -6.28
CA VAL A 736 12.39 -3.86 -6.26
C VAL A 736 11.79 -3.71 -4.85
N GLY A 737 12.49 -3.00 -3.97
CA GLY A 737 12.02 -2.60 -2.65
C GLY A 737 12.28 -3.58 -1.52
N GLU A 738 11.70 -3.26 -0.36
CA GLU A 738 11.81 -4.04 0.86
C GLU A 738 10.79 -5.20 0.86
N PRO A 739 11.07 -6.30 1.60
CA PRO A 739 10.12 -7.39 1.77
C PRO A 739 8.75 -6.92 2.31
N MET A 740 7.70 -7.58 1.87
CA MET A 740 6.37 -7.39 2.44
C MET A 740 6.31 -7.84 3.90
N PRO A 741 5.36 -7.34 4.70
CA PRO A 741 5.21 -7.78 6.10
C PRO A 741 5.20 -9.31 6.22
N LEU A 742 5.90 -9.88 7.19
CA LEU A 742 6.05 -11.32 7.42
C LEU A 742 6.74 -12.11 6.30
N THR A 743 7.27 -11.45 5.27
CA THR A 743 8.05 -12.08 4.20
C THR A 743 9.52 -12.11 4.58
N GLN A 744 10.15 -13.26 4.39
CA GLN A 744 11.58 -13.47 4.56
C GLN A 744 12.20 -13.77 3.19
N ILE A 745 13.38 -13.18 2.95
CA ILE A 745 14.15 -13.41 1.73
C ILE A 745 15.54 -13.89 2.15
N LYS A 746 16.02 -14.93 1.46
CA LYS A 746 17.36 -15.46 1.57
C LYS A 746 17.97 -15.59 0.17
N ILE A 747 19.24 -15.36 0.03
CA ILE A 747 19.99 -15.60 -1.20
C ILE A 747 20.78 -16.90 -1.04
N ALA A 748 20.57 -17.85 -1.94
CA ALA A 748 21.29 -19.10 -1.97
C ALA A 748 22.75 -18.90 -2.41
N GLU A 749 23.61 -19.91 -2.27
CA GLU A 749 25.03 -19.84 -2.65
C GLU A 749 25.24 -19.57 -4.14
N ASP A 750 24.32 -20.04 -4.98
CA ASP A 750 24.31 -19.80 -6.44
C ASP A 750 23.63 -18.48 -6.84
N GLY A 751 23.27 -17.64 -5.86
CA GLY A 751 22.63 -16.34 -6.06
C GLY A 751 21.11 -16.41 -6.24
N GLU A 752 20.48 -17.58 -6.17
CA GLU A 752 19.02 -17.71 -6.32
C GLU A 752 18.28 -17.05 -5.15
N ILE A 753 17.25 -16.27 -5.47
CA ILE A 753 16.37 -15.65 -4.48
C ILE A 753 15.41 -16.70 -3.93
N MET A 754 15.43 -16.91 -2.62
CA MET A 754 14.54 -17.81 -1.90
C MET A 754 13.56 -16.98 -1.06
N VAL A 755 12.26 -17.33 -1.12
CA VAL A 755 11.21 -16.57 -0.45
C VAL A 755 10.42 -17.48 0.50
N LYS A 756 10.19 -16.99 1.72
CA LYS A 756 9.30 -17.62 2.70
C LYS A 756 8.32 -16.57 3.23
N GLY A 757 7.03 -16.90 3.18
CA GLY A 757 5.99 -15.99 3.66
C GLY A 757 4.59 -16.50 3.40
N PRO A 758 3.58 -15.86 4.03
CA PRO A 758 2.19 -16.30 3.91
C PRO A 758 1.58 -16.14 2.50
N GLN A 759 2.23 -15.39 1.59
CA GLN A 759 1.80 -15.24 0.19
C GLN A 759 2.26 -16.38 -0.72
N VAL A 760 3.18 -17.22 -0.25
CA VAL A 760 3.76 -18.29 -1.06
C VAL A 760 2.73 -19.39 -1.31
N THR A 761 2.66 -19.87 -2.55
CA THR A 761 1.85 -21.04 -2.90
C THR A 761 2.19 -22.24 -2.04
N VAL A 762 1.21 -23.10 -1.78
CA VAL A 762 1.46 -24.36 -1.08
C VAL A 762 2.01 -25.46 -2.01
N GLY A 763 2.08 -25.21 -3.30
CA GLY A 763 2.59 -26.12 -4.32
C GLY A 763 1.83 -26.05 -5.64
N TYR A 764 2.14 -26.97 -6.53
CA TYR A 764 1.41 -27.15 -7.78
C TYR A 764 0.27 -28.16 -7.61
N PHE A 765 -0.81 -27.94 -8.35
CA PHE A 765 -1.96 -28.84 -8.36
C PHE A 765 -1.60 -30.19 -8.98
N ASP A 766 -0.84 -30.19 -10.07
CA ASP A 766 -0.26 -31.39 -10.66
C ASP A 766 0.92 -31.88 -9.81
N LYS A 767 0.74 -33.04 -9.18
CA LYS A 767 1.73 -33.65 -8.28
C LYS A 767 2.91 -34.28 -9.00
N SER A 768 2.85 -34.45 -10.32
CA SER A 768 3.99 -34.92 -11.12
C SER A 768 5.07 -33.83 -11.29
N LEU A 769 4.70 -32.59 -11.09
CA LEU A 769 5.64 -31.46 -11.19
C LEU A 769 6.50 -31.36 -9.92
N GLU A 770 7.76 -30.96 -10.13
CA GLU A 770 8.68 -30.68 -9.03
C GLU A 770 8.12 -29.57 -8.11
N PRO A 771 8.07 -29.80 -6.78
CA PRO A 771 7.55 -28.82 -5.86
C PRO A 771 8.34 -27.51 -5.91
N PRO A 772 7.68 -26.33 -6.04
CA PRO A 772 8.39 -25.06 -6.06
C PRO A 772 8.90 -24.66 -4.65
N VAL A 773 8.37 -25.28 -3.60
CA VAL A 773 8.72 -25.01 -2.19
C VAL A 773 9.50 -26.20 -1.63
N ARG A 774 10.71 -25.94 -1.12
CA ARG A 774 11.59 -26.90 -0.45
C ARG A 774 11.97 -26.38 0.93
N ASP A 775 11.82 -27.17 1.95
CA ASP A 775 12.08 -26.80 3.37
C ASP A 775 11.40 -25.49 3.81
N GLY A 776 10.20 -25.25 3.27
CA GLY A 776 9.42 -24.05 3.53
C GLY A 776 9.90 -22.79 2.79
N TRP A 777 10.84 -22.91 1.85
CA TRP A 777 11.32 -21.83 1.00
C TRP A 777 10.91 -22.06 -0.46
N LEU A 778 10.33 -21.03 -1.05
CA LEU A 778 10.06 -21.00 -2.50
C LEU A 778 11.36 -20.71 -3.24
N MET A 779 11.70 -21.60 -4.17
CA MET A 779 12.78 -21.42 -5.13
C MET A 779 12.24 -20.58 -6.30
N THR A 780 12.62 -19.32 -6.38
CA THR A 780 11.97 -18.40 -7.33
C THR A 780 12.46 -18.59 -8.78
N GLY A 781 13.64 -19.17 -8.95
CA GLY A 781 14.33 -19.19 -10.22
C GLY A 781 14.85 -17.84 -10.68
N ASP A 782 14.76 -16.80 -9.83
CA ASP A 782 15.36 -15.48 -10.07
C ASP A 782 16.66 -15.35 -9.28
N VAL A 783 17.62 -14.60 -9.82
CA VAL A 783 18.93 -14.36 -9.20
C VAL A 783 19.03 -12.89 -8.79
N GLY A 784 19.57 -12.65 -7.60
CA GLY A 784 19.68 -11.30 -7.07
C GLY A 784 20.50 -11.19 -5.80
N LYS A 785 20.41 -10.02 -5.16
CA LYS A 785 21.03 -9.77 -3.86
C LYS A 785 20.17 -8.88 -2.97
N LEU A 786 20.39 -8.93 -1.67
CA LEU A 786 19.92 -7.94 -0.71
C LEU A 786 20.96 -6.84 -0.56
N THR A 787 20.50 -5.59 -0.52
CA THR A 787 21.36 -4.45 -0.11
C THR A 787 21.54 -4.47 1.41
N ASP A 788 22.52 -3.72 1.92
CA ASP A 788 22.79 -3.61 3.36
C ASP A 788 21.56 -3.12 4.15
N GLU A 789 20.69 -2.36 3.48
CA GLU A 789 19.47 -1.86 4.09
C GLU A 789 18.24 -2.76 3.85
N GLY A 790 18.44 -3.96 3.31
CA GLY A 790 17.41 -4.99 3.16
C GLY A 790 16.50 -4.84 1.95
N SER A 791 16.83 -4.00 0.95
CA SER A 791 16.10 -3.94 -0.32
C SER A 791 16.61 -5.01 -1.30
N LEU A 792 15.70 -5.57 -2.10
CA LEU A 792 16.04 -6.61 -3.07
C LEU A 792 16.45 -6.00 -4.41
N VAL A 793 17.55 -6.47 -4.97
CA VAL A 793 18.00 -6.23 -6.34
C VAL A 793 17.89 -7.52 -7.13
N ILE A 794 17.28 -7.48 -8.32
CA ILE A 794 17.13 -8.63 -9.21
C ILE A 794 18.07 -8.45 -10.38
N TYR A 795 18.81 -9.50 -10.72
CA TYR A 795 19.69 -9.53 -11.88
C TYR A 795 19.04 -10.19 -13.11
N GLY A 796 18.16 -11.18 -12.91
CA GLY A 796 17.44 -11.88 -13.96
C GLY A 796 17.03 -13.29 -13.57
N ARG A 797 16.58 -14.07 -14.57
CA ARG A 797 16.20 -15.47 -14.41
C ARG A 797 17.42 -16.39 -14.44
N LYS A 798 17.49 -17.35 -13.54
CA LYS A 798 18.54 -18.38 -13.49
C LYS A 798 18.61 -19.20 -14.79
N LYS A 799 17.45 -19.54 -15.36
CA LYS A 799 17.34 -20.28 -16.64
C LYS A 799 17.62 -19.43 -17.87
N GLU A 800 17.65 -18.10 -17.75
CA GLU A 800 17.97 -17.16 -18.83
C GLU A 800 19.42 -16.67 -18.75
N LEU A 801 20.20 -17.26 -17.83
CA LEU A 801 21.59 -16.99 -17.64
C LEU A 801 22.35 -17.69 -18.78
N ILE A 802 23.01 -16.93 -19.65
CA ILE A 802 23.82 -17.44 -20.75
C ILE A 802 25.22 -17.76 -20.20
N LYS A 803 25.58 -19.04 -20.28
CA LYS A 803 26.94 -19.47 -19.94
C LYS A 803 27.76 -19.65 -21.22
N THR A 804 28.66 -18.73 -21.45
CA THR A 804 29.58 -18.82 -22.64
C THR A 804 30.52 -20.00 -22.53
N SER A 805 31.13 -20.42 -23.65
CA SER A 805 32.15 -21.49 -23.69
C SER A 805 33.35 -21.23 -22.79
N TYR A 806 33.60 -19.96 -22.42
CA TYR A 806 34.64 -19.57 -21.46
C TYR A 806 34.19 -19.57 -20.02
N GLY A 807 32.99 -20.13 -19.73
CA GLY A 807 32.42 -20.24 -18.35
C GLY A 807 31.93 -18.92 -17.77
N LYS A 808 31.81 -17.85 -18.57
CA LYS A 808 31.25 -16.58 -18.09
C LYS A 808 29.73 -16.61 -18.10
N CYS A 809 29.13 -16.24 -17.00
CA CYS A 809 27.69 -16.14 -16.83
C CYS A 809 27.22 -14.72 -17.13
N ILE A 810 26.28 -14.57 -18.06
CA ILE A 810 25.77 -13.29 -18.55
C ILE A 810 24.27 -13.24 -18.38
N TYR A 811 23.79 -12.17 -17.76
CA TYR A 811 22.35 -11.94 -17.54
C TYR A 811 21.74 -11.29 -18.79
N SER A 812 20.99 -12.08 -19.57
CA SER A 812 20.44 -11.63 -20.85
C SER A 812 19.45 -10.47 -20.69
N GLY A 813 18.61 -10.48 -19.65
CA GLY A 813 17.52 -9.54 -19.48
C GLY A 813 17.92 -8.07 -19.43
N LYS A 814 19.09 -7.74 -18.84
CA LYS A 814 19.63 -6.37 -18.81
C LYS A 814 19.99 -5.89 -20.21
N ILE A 815 20.71 -6.74 -20.96
CA ILE A 815 21.19 -6.40 -22.28
C ILE A 815 20.02 -6.33 -23.28
N GLU A 816 19.10 -7.27 -23.21
CA GLU A 816 17.87 -7.26 -24.01
C GLU A 816 17.01 -6.04 -23.72
N GLY A 817 16.95 -5.59 -22.46
CA GLY A 817 16.32 -4.34 -22.08
C GLY A 817 16.92 -3.15 -22.82
N MET A 818 18.25 -3.04 -22.81
CA MET A 818 18.97 -1.97 -23.52
C MET A 818 18.73 -2.00 -25.04
N ILE A 819 18.63 -3.19 -25.63
CA ILE A 819 18.35 -3.32 -27.06
C ILE A 819 16.91 -2.87 -27.37
N ARG A 820 15.94 -3.23 -26.55
CA ARG A 820 14.54 -2.81 -26.70
C ARG A 820 14.29 -1.31 -26.49
N GLU A 821 15.25 -0.59 -25.90
CA GLU A 821 15.19 0.87 -25.81
C GLU A 821 15.47 1.59 -27.13
N LEU A 822 16.00 0.87 -28.14
CA LEU A 822 16.20 1.44 -29.45
C LEU A 822 14.85 1.69 -30.14
N PRO A 823 14.60 2.91 -30.70
CA PRO A 823 13.26 3.33 -31.14
C PRO A 823 12.58 2.41 -32.15
N GLU A 824 13.37 1.74 -33.01
CA GLU A 824 12.88 0.88 -34.10
C GLU A 824 12.76 -0.60 -33.67
N VAL A 825 13.30 -0.97 -32.49
CA VAL A 825 13.31 -2.37 -32.03
C VAL A 825 12.03 -2.67 -31.25
N THR A 826 11.31 -3.69 -31.68
CA THR A 826 10.08 -4.15 -31.05
C THR A 826 10.33 -5.24 -30.01
N GLU A 827 11.31 -6.12 -30.24
CA GLU A 827 11.71 -7.19 -29.33
C GLU A 827 13.18 -7.56 -29.53
N ALA A 828 13.82 -8.16 -28.52
CA ALA A 828 15.20 -8.58 -28.55
C ALA A 828 15.46 -9.87 -27.78
N MET A 829 16.36 -10.71 -28.24
CA MET A 829 16.83 -11.91 -27.59
C MET A 829 18.35 -12.05 -27.68
N LEU A 830 19.03 -12.10 -26.53
CA LEU A 830 20.44 -12.38 -26.45
C LEU A 830 20.68 -13.89 -26.60
N VAL A 831 21.69 -14.28 -27.42
CA VAL A 831 22.10 -15.66 -27.64
C VAL A 831 23.59 -15.79 -27.36
N GLY A 832 24.07 -16.99 -26.96
CA GLY A 832 25.46 -17.16 -26.60
C GLY A 832 25.73 -18.37 -25.71
N GLU A 833 24.71 -19.20 -25.45
CA GLU A 833 24.88 -20.41 -24.63
C GLU A 833 25.91 -21.36 -25.29
N SER A 834 26.96 -21.70 -24.52
CA SER A 834 28.06 -22.50 -24.96
C SER A 834 28.84 -21.97 -26.22
N LYS A 835 28.62 -20.72 -26.58
CA LYS A 835 29.27 -20.02 -27.68
C LYS A 835 30.42 -19.14 -27.16
N PRO A 836 31.39 -18.74 -28.01
CA PRO A 836 32.56 -17.97 -27.58
C PRO A 836 32.25 -16.52 -27.19
N TYR A 837 31.12 -15.96 -27.62
CA TYR A 837 30.68 -14.58 -27.31
C TYR A 837 29.18 -14.45 -27.40
N CYS A 838 28.66 -13.35 -26.88
CA CYS A 838 27.25 -13.00 -27.01
C CYS A 838 26.92 -12.40 -28.38
N SER A 839 25.81 -12.83 -28.93
CA SER A 839 25.17 -12.26 -30.13
C SER A 839 23.71 -11.93 -29.80
N ALA A 840 23.04 -11.15 -30.67
CA ALA A 840 21.65 -10.76 -30.45
C ALA A 840 20.77 -11.00 -31.69
N LEU A 841 19.53 -11.38 -31.47
CA LEU A 841 18.43 -11.24 -32.41
C LEU A 841 17.62 -10.00 -31.99
N ALA A 842 17.30 -9.11 -32.94
CA ALA A 842 16.45 -7.97 -32.73
C ALA A 842 15.37 -7.91 -33.81
N TRP A 843 14.12 -7.65 -33.41
CA TRP A 843 12.98 -7.56 -34.31
C TRP A 843 12.57 -6.12 -34.49
N VAL A 844 12.28 -5.74 -35.72
CA VAL A 844 11.78 -4.42 -36.12
C VAL A 844 10.50 -4.57 -36.90
N ASP A 845 9.61 -3.59 -36.85
CA ASP A 845 8.38 -3.62 -37.65
C ASP A 845 8.70 -3.50 -39.15
N LYS A 846 7.88 -4.15 -39.95
CA LYS A 846 8.08 -4.19 -41.42
C LYS A 846 8.24 -2.82 -42.06
N GLU A 847 7.53 -1.83 -41.55
CA GLU A 847 7.60 -0.43 -42.04
C GLU A 847 8.97 0.23 -41.77
N HIS A 848 9.69 -0.23 -40.75
CA HIS A 848 10.99 0.26 -40.35
C HIS A 848 12.15 -0.62 -40.85
N TYR A 849 11.85 -1.74 -41.51
CA TYR A 849 12.87 -2.66 -41.98
C TYR A 849 13.55 -2.13 -43.27
N GLY A 850 14.74 -1.53 -43.15
CA GLY A 850 15.47 -0.94 -44.26
C GLY A 850 16.82 -0.38 -43.87
N GLN A 851 17.60 0.01 -44.88
CA GLN A 851 19.03 0.38 -44.76
C GLN A 851 19.27 1.51 -43.73
N ALA A 852 18.37 2.49 -43.64
CA ALA A 852 18.54 3.59 -42.69
C ALA A 852 18.43 3.08 -41.24
N THR A 853 17.49 2.18 -40.95
CA THR A 853 17.32 1.54 -39.66
C THR A 853 18.49 0.62 -39.34
N PHE A 854 19.01 -0.11 -40.33
CA PHE A 854 20.17 -0.98 -40.11
C PHE A 854 21.37 -0.19 -39.64
N LEU A 855 21.70 0.92 -40.32
CA LEU A 855 22.80 1.80 -39.92
C LEU A 855 22.61 2.43 -38.55
N ALA A 856 21.37 2.83 -38.23
CA ALA A 856 21.05 3.42 -36.92
C ALA A 856 21.23 2.39 -35.78
N ILE A 857 20.74 1.16 -35.99
CA ILE A 857 20.85 0.08 -35.00
C ILE A 857 22.31 -0.40 -34.89
N ASP A 858 23.05 -0.56 -36.00
CA ASP A 858 24.47 -0.93 -35.98
C ASP A 858 25.27 0.04 -35.11
N LYS A 859 25.06 1.34 -35.31
CA LYS A 859 25.72 2.37 -34.51
C LYS A 859 25.31 2.30 -33.04
N ALA A 860 24.04 2.04 -32.76
CA ALA A 860 23.55 1.93 -31.40
C ALA A 860 24.16 0.71 -30.67
N PHE A 861 24.31 -0.43 -31.32
CA PHE A 861 25.04 -1.59 -30.78
C PHE A 861 26.52 -1.30 -30.50
N GLU A 862 27.17 -0.54 -31.34
CA GLU A 862 28.54 -0.09 -31.07
C GLU A 862 28.64 0.81 -29.84
N GLU A 863 27.71 1.77 -29.70
CA GLU A 863 27.64 2.66 -28.54
C GLU A 863 27.33 1.87 -27.26
N MET A 864 26.43 0.90 -27.33
CA MET A 864 26.08 -0.01 -26.22
C MET A 864 27.32 -0.84 -25.80
N ASN A 865 28.08 -1.35 -26.73
CA ASN A 865 29.28 -2.14 -26.45
C ASN A 865 30.38 -1.33 -25.73
N ARG A 866 30.37 0.01 -25.78
CA ARG A 866 31.33 0.85 -25.05
C ARG A 866 31.09 0.83 -23.54
N ILE A 867 29.85 0.60 -23.10
CA ILE A 867 29.48 0.58 -21.71
C ILE A 867 29.35 -0.84 -21.11
N LEU A 868 29.25 -1.85 -21.95
CA LEU A 868 29.19 -3.26 -21.56
C LEU A 868 30.55 -3.81 -21.17
N SER A 869 30.61 -4.70 -20.17
CA SER A 869 31.82 -5.43 -19.82
C SER A 869 32.22 -6.38 -20.94
N ASN A 870 33.53 -6.73 -21.02
CA ASN A 870 34.03 -7.56 -22.13
C ASN A 870 33.25 -8.86 -22.41
N PRO A 871 32.81 -9.62 -21.38
CA PRO A 871 31.97 -10.81 -21.60
C PRO A 871 30.57 -10.49 -22.10
N GLU A 872 30.02 -9.32 -21.76
CA GLU A 872 28.67 -8.87 -22.09
C GLU A 872 28.55 -8.25 -23.47
N LYS A 873 29.68 -7.89 -24.09
CA LYS A 873 29.70 -7.27 -25.42
C LYS A 873 29.07 -8.14 -26.49
N ILE A 874 28.14 -7.55 -27.24
CA ILE A 874 27.47 -8.18 -28.37
C ILE A 874 28.38 -8.05 -29.59
N LYS A 875 28.89 -9.18 -30.08
CA LYS A 875 29.84 -9.19 -31.18
C LYS A 875 29.20 -9.20 -32.57
N LYS A 876 28.03 -9.86 -32.66
CA LYS A 876 27.23 -9.90 -33.89
C LYS A 876 25.74 -9.84 -33.54
N TRP A 877 24.94 -9.32 -34.46
CA TRP A 877 23.50 -9.25 -34.31
C TRP A 877 22.79 -9.47 -35.63
N ALA A 878 21.56 -10.03 -35.55
CA ALA A 878 20.68 -10.18 -36.70
C ALA A 878 19.43 -9.33 -36.49
N LEU A 879 19.10 -8.50 -37.51
CA LEU A 879 17.86 -7.75 -37.55
C LEU A 879 16.82 -8.51 -38.37
N LEU A 880 15.64 -8.69 -37.78
CA LEU A 880 14.56 -9.52 -38.32
C LEU A 880 13.29 -8.70 -38.42
N VAL A 881 12.45 -8.98 -39.42
CA VAL A 881 11.10 -8.42 -39.46
C VAL A 881 10.26 -9.03 -38.35
N ASN A 882 9.53 -8.19 -37.60
CA ASN A 882 8.68 -8.64 -36.52
C ASN A 882 7.47 -9.43 -37.07
N THR A 883 7.47 -10.74 -36.85
CA THR A 883 6.39 -11.68 -37.15
C THR A 883 5.99 -12.47 -35.90
N LEU A 884 6.47 -12.03 -34.74
CA LEU A 884 6.23 -12.73 -33.47
C LEU A 884 4.77 -12.57 -33.03
N SER A 885 4.12 -13.69 -32.73
CA SER A 885 2.74 -13.67 -32.23
C SER A 885 2.46 -14.81 -31.25
N ILE A 886 1.34 -14.70 -30.53
CA ILE A 886 0.84 -15.75 -29.64
C ILE A 886 0.35 -16.93 -30.48
N GLU A 887 -0.31 -16.66 -31.61
CA GLU A 887 -0.88 -17.65 -32.54
C GLU A 887 0.21 -18.54 -33.14
N ASN A 888 1.36 -17.96 -33.49
CA ASN A 888 2.52 -18.68 -34.02
C ASN A 888 3.29 -19.46 -32.92
N GLY A 889 2.87 -19.30 -31.65
CA GLY A 889 3.55 -19.92 -30.53
C GLY A 889 4.86 -19.28 -30.11
N ASP A 890 5.23 -18.13 -30.68
CA ASP A 890 6.48 -17.40 -30.39
C ASP A 890 6.43 -16.68 -29.04
N LEU A 891 5.23 -16.22 -28.69
CA LEU A 891 4.98 -15.46 -27.45
C LEU A 891 4.09 -16.24 -26.47
N THR A 892 4.27 -15.96 -25.19
CA THR A 892 3.33 -16.38 -24.15
C THR A 892 2.08 -15.49 -24.19
N PRO A 893 0.94 -15.88 -23.54
CA PRO A 893 -0.24 -15.02 -23.38
C PRO A 893 0.05 -13.64 -22.77
N ASN A 894 1.17 -13.51 -22.05
CA ASN A 894 1.66 -12.26 -21.46
C ASN A 894 2.67 -11.54 -22.36
N LEU A 895 2.71 -11.86 -23.66
CA LEU A 895 3.61 -11.26 -24.66
C LEU A 895 5.10 -11.41 -24.34
N LYS A 896 5.53 -12.49 -23.66
CA LYS A 896 6.93 -12.79 -23.40
C LYS A 896 7.44 -13.81 -24.42
N LEU A 897 8.69 -13.65 -24.90
CA LEU A 897 9.33 -14.59 -25.80
C LEU A 897 9.43 -16.01 -25.21
N LYS A 898 9.01 -17.00 -25.97
CA LYS A 898 9.28 -18.42 -25.67
C LYS A 898 10.68 -18.77 -26.22
N ARG A 899 11.72 -18.47 -25.45
CA ARG A 899 13.14 -18.53 -25.88
C ARG A 899 13.53 -19.85 -26.57
N LEU A 900 13.06 -20.98 -26.05
CA LEU A 900 13.36 -22.31 -26.69
C LEU A 900 12.74 -22.42 -28.08
N VAL A 901 11.51 -21.96 -28.26
CA VAL A 901 10.81 -21.96 -29.54
C VAL A 901 11.55 -21.03 -30.53
N ILE A 902 11.88 -19.82 -30.06
CA ILE A 902 12.63 -18.85 -30.86
C ILE A 902 14.00 -19.37 -31.22
N SER A 903 14.74 -19.98 -30.29
CA SER A 903 16.06 -20.55 -30.57
C SER A 903 15.99 -21.67 -31.61
N GLN A 904 14.97 -22.51 -31.61
CA GLN A 904 14.76 -23.56 -32.60
C GLN A 904 14.34 -22.99 -33.96
N LYS A 905 13.39 -22.06 -33.97
CA LYS A 905 12.85 -21.42 -35.19
C LYS A 905 13.93 -20.67 -35.96
N TYR A 906 14.82 -19.97 -35.27
CA TYR A 906 15.88 -19.16 -35.83
C TYR A 906 17.27 -19.81 -35.71
N ALA A 907 17.37 -21.16 -35.53
CA ALA A 907 18.62 -21.85 -35.27
C ALA A 907 19.68 -21.58 -36.38
N LYS A 908 19.29 -21.62 -37.66
CA LYS A 908 20.18 -21.32 -38.78
C LYS A 908 20.75 -19.92 -38.73
N ILE A 909 19.93 -18.92 -38.40
CA ILE A 909 20.37 -17.52 -38.26
C ILE A 909 21.29 -17.37 -37.05
N ILE A 910 20.95 -18.01 -35.92
CA ILE A 910 21.83 -18.01 -34.77
C ILE A 910 23.20 -18.61 -35.08
N ASP A 911 23.24 -19.73 -35.77
CA ASP A 911 24.50 -20.36 -36.12
C ASP A 911 25.32 -19.50 -37.09
N SER A 912 24.70 -18.83 -38.06
CA SER A 912 25.38 -17.92 -38.98
C SER A 912 26.09 -16.75 -38.27
N LEU A 913 25.58 -16.31 -37.12
CA LEU A 913 26.25 -15.30 -36.27
C LEU A 913 27.63 -15.76 -35.77
N TYR A 914 27.90 -17.06 -35.75
CA TYR A 914 29.16 -17.64 -35.26
C TYR A 914 30.01 -18.25 -36.35
N THR A 915 29.45 -18.76 -37.46
CA THR A 915 30.15 -19.35 -38.58
C THR A 915 30.58 -18.30 -39.61
N GLY A 916 29.83 -17.21 -39.73
CA GLY A 916 30.08 -16.17 -40.74
C GLY A 916 29.38 -16.45 -42.09
N ASP A 917 28.60 -17.54 -42.17
CA ASP A 917 27.77 -17.83 -43.34
C ASP A 917 26.63 -16.81 -43.45
N GLN A 918 26.26 -16.47 -44.69
CA GLN A 918 25.09 -15.62 -44.93
C GLN A 918 23.81 -16.47 -44.81
N PRO A 919 22.85 -16.11 -43.95
CA PRO A 919 21.58 -16.83 -43.83
C PRO A 919 20.73 -16.62 -45.10
N GLU A 920 19.92 -17.62 -45.43
CA GLU A 920 18.87 -17.48 -46.46
C GLU A 920 17.76 -16.54 -45.98
N GLY A 921 17.33 -15.59 -46.82
CA GLY A 921 16.22 -14.64 -46.56
C GLY A 921 16.64 -13.21 -46.26
N ASP A 922 15.62 -12.33 -46.04
CA ASP A 922 15.84 -10.92 -45.71
C ASP A 922 16.27 -10.76 -44.26
N VAL A 923 17.57 -10.97 -43.99
CA VAL A 923 18.19 -10.81 -42.67
C VAL A 923 19.40 -9.91 -42.78
N HIS A 924 19.37 -8.79 -42.04
CA HIS A 924 20.55 -7.94 -41.90
C HIS A 924 21.42 -8.47 -40.73
N ILE A 925 22.67 -8.77 -41.05
CA ILE A 925 23.69 -9.13 -40.04
C ILE A 925 24.64 -7.96 -39.87
N GLY A 926 24.64 -7.41 -38.62
CA GLY A 926 25.64 -6.43 -38.22
C GLY A 926 26.70 -7.05 -37.30
N GLY A 927 27.77 -6.36 -37.05
CA GLY A 927 28.77 -6.79 -36.08
C GLY A 927 30.04 -5.95 -36.13
N VAL A 928 30.79 -6.07 -35.03
CA VAL A 928 32.12 -5.45 -34.93
C VAL A 928 33.09 -6.26 -35.77
N GLU A 929 33.52 -5.76 -36.95
CA GLU A 929 34.66 -6.30 -37.70
C GLU A 929 35.89 -6.25 -36.79
N LYS A 930 36.62 -7.36 -36.68
CA LYS A 930 37.98 -7.32 -36.13
C LYS A 930 38.78 -6.34 -36.94
N PRO A 931 39.46 -5.32 -36.40
CA PRO A 931 40.53 -4.69 -37.09
C PRO A 931 41.51 -5.80 -37.45
N GLY A 932 41.80 -5.94 -38.75
CA GLY A 932 42.61 -7.00 -39.31
C GLY A 932 43.96 -7.13 -38.60
N GLY A 933 44.31 -8.38 -38.23
CA GLY A 933 45.59 -8.77 -37.65
C GLY A 933 45.59 -10.23 -37.37
#